data_df25a060074ff8f61e556b1b1609f085
#
_entry.id   df25a060074ff8f61e556b1b1609f085
#
_cell.length_a   1.000
_cell.length_b   1.000
_cell.length_c   1.000
_cell.angle_alpha   90.00
_cell.angle_beta   90.00
_cell.angle_gamma   90.00
#
_symmetry.space_group_name_H-M   'P 1'
#
loop_
_entity.id
_entity.type
_entity.pdbx_description
1 polymer ?
#
loop_
_entity_poly.entity_id
_entity_poly.type
_entity_poly.pdbx_seq_one_letter_code
_entity_poly.pdbx_strand_id
1 'polypeptide(L)'
;MKAKRKTIFTIISILLFFFSLVVVFFFRNWLLVNPFQPFELSEVITAYQDQEGNLYVIDKSGERLLKASPDRELLWQVKASDDTFEKAVRLCVDPDGSVYVEDKRIKSGIRLSTEAVLKFSPDGTLEKTVFQRDSSEDQIRPSIIGLNVSGDTPFIALTKKNGITIRSLISSEKKSFPLSHTDDLVLNAVWDQKTGTLWYCTFHGRIYRYVDGKHDDLIYDNSKHVEELESVPRAISCLDDTVYAADRGLRCLLAISIPSGEVQELHEDAPWEEREICDSVTSDYSVVSTTGSLVKVWNQGQCEDVMQFTLSSKLKLVTFLLWFSLVVLVFSLTIDVILLAVFLVRKASSMARIIAAVLVGVGALAGMLIGTLFPGFTDQLFNSQFDKAEYCASLTLERMPVNAFLNLDASSDYQGRDYIAVQNAVNSVFKTGSDSADDLYCTMYRVIGDHDTIVLTYSLDENSMLLPYDWEYEDSEEQAILTSGKGRQYVNRSVEGSYLFVLDPILDEDGNPIGLIEVGTDLQSFEQEIRRLLYDLLLNLIAVTAVSVMVLVEVIYFIRGHRRYQAEGKEPRGHITIPAEVLRMIVFLIFFFTNLTTAILPVYAMKLADSLHIPWISTEVLAAVPFSAEVIAGALFSLFGASVIRKLSLKRAALLCATLFTAGLALRVFPNFWMITLGSIVIGIGWGVILLIVNILIAELPGDGKDTGFAYYNAAALNGVNSGTVFGGFLLNWIPGSVLFALTALASVFLFFLVWKYLIHATIRDEADPSEAEQTGSFSFLQFLLSPNILIFFVMLVIPVLTGSYFLIYLYPIIGTRWGLSETYVGYSYLLNGFCVMAFSTLMTNLFTKIRKKRFGLTLSALLYAAAFSVAAFFHSIPALLVALMILGFSDSFGLPLQTSFYTDQKEVGLFGVDRALGVYSLFENTSQALGPFIFSWALVVGVSKGLYVISVVIALLAIAFLFSGLFFRRRSASKE
;
A
#
# COMPACT_ATOMS: atom_id res chain seq x y z
N MET A 1 0.24 -27.55 -37.48
CA MET A 1 0.40 -26.11 -37.69
C MET A 1 -0.72 -25.27 -37.00
N LYS A 2 -2.03 -25.56 -37.17
CA LYS A 2 -3.13 -24.81 -36.53
C LYS A 2 -3.09 -24.83 -35.00
N ALA A 3 -2.70 -25.93 -34.35
CA ALA A 3 -2.61 -26.00 -32.88
C ALA A 3 -1.45 -25.15 -32.34
N LYS A 4 -0.27 -25.16 -32.99
CA LYS A 4 0.86 -24.29 -32.61
C LYS A 4 0.54 -22.79 -32.73
N ARG A 5 -0.22 -22.39 -33.79
CA ARG A 5 -0.64 -20.98 -33.94
C ARG A 5 -1.61 -20.53 -32.82
N LYS A 6 -2.54 -21.37 -32.37
CA LYS A 6 -3.45 -21.05 -31.24
C LYS A 6 -2.69 -20.88 -29.93
N THR A 7 -1.75 -21.78 -29.62
CA THR A 7 -0.94 -21.68 -28.41
C THR A 7 -0.08 -20.42 -28.41
N ILE A 8 0.56 -20.09 -29.55
CA ILE A 8 1.34 -18.85 -29.67
C ILE A 8 0.45 -17.62 -29.49
N PHE A 9 -0.75 -17.61 -30.08
CA PHE A 9 -1.69 -16.51 -29.96
C PHE A 9 -2.15 -16.30 -28.50
N THR A 10 -2.48 -17.37 -27.78
CA THR A 10 -2.83 -17.30 -26.35
C THR A 10 -1.68 -16.77 -25.49
N ILE A 11 -0.45 -17.23 -25.74
CA ILE A 11 0.73 -16.74 -25.03
C ILE A 11 0.95 -15.24 -25.28
N ILE A 12 0.81 -14.80 -26.54
CA ILE A 12 0.95 -13.38 -26.89
C ILE A 12 -0.12 -12.54 -26.20
N SER A 13 -1.38 -12.99 -26.17
CA SER A 13 -2.49 -12.27 -25.51
C SER A 13 -2.22 -12.10 -24.01
N ILE A 14 -1.81 -13.16 -23.32
CA ILE A 14 -1.45 -13.13 -21.90
C ILE A 14 -0.27 -12.19 -21.64
N LEU A 15 0.77 -12.25 -22.46
CA LEU A 15 1.93 -11.36 -22.33
C LEU A 15 1.56 -9.89 -22.55
N LEU A 16 0.71 -9.60 -23.53
CA LEU A 16 0.18 -8.26 -23.79
C LEU A 16 -0.65 -7.75 -22.60
N PHE A 17 -1.50 -8.61 -22.01
CA PHE A 17 -2.25 -8.29 -20.83
C PHE A 17 -1.36 -7.86 -19.66
N PHE A 18 -0.36 -8.68 -19.32
CA PHE A 18 0.54 -8.35 -18.21
C PHE A 18 1.41 -7.12 -18.49
N PHE A 19 1.90 -6.97 -19.72
CA PHE A 19 2.66 -5.79 -20.11
C PHE A 19 1.82 -4.52 -19.98
N SER A 20 0.61 -4.54 -20.52
CA SER A 20 -0.32 -3.39 -20.43
C SER A 20 -0.71 -3.08 -18.99
N LEU A 21 -0.92 -4.11 -18.16
CA LEU A 21 -1.19 -3.95 -16.73
C LEU A 21 -0.05 -3.24 -16.00
N VAL A 22 1.19 -3.62 -16.28
CA VAL A 22 2.40 -2.98 -15.72
C VAL A 22 2.49 -1.52 -16.16
N VAL A 23 2.30 -1.22 -17.46
CA VAL A 23 2.33 0.16 -17.95
C VAL A 23 1.26 1.02 -17.27
N VAL A 24 0.02 0.52 -17.21
CA VAL A 24 -1.09 1.24 -16.55
C VAL A 24 -0.78 1.47 -15.07
N PHE A 25 -0.22 0.49 -14.38
CA PHE A 25 0.11 0.62 -12.96
C PHE A 25 1.17 1.71 -12.70
N PHE A 26 2.26 1.72 -13.48
CA PHE A 26 3.33 2.72 -13.27
C PHE A 26 2.94 4.14 -13.67
N PHE A 27 2.09 4.29 -14.70
CA PHE A 27 1.70 5.61 -15.22
C PHE A 27 0.26 6.01 -14.87
N ARG A 28 -0.39 5.34 -13.92
CA ARG A 28 -1.79 5.58 -13.54
C ARG A 28 -2.11 7.04 -13.18
N ASN A 29 -1.14 7.78 -12.66
CA ASN A 29 -1.31 9.19 -12.28
C ASN A 29 -1.58 10.11 -13.47
N TRP A 30 -1.27 9.65 -14.69
CA TRP A 30 -1.53 10.35 -15.94
C TRP A 30 -2.80 9.87 -16.67
N LEU A 31 -3.50 8.89 -16.11
CA LEU A 31 -4.66 8.27 -16.77
C LEU A 31 -5.80 9.27 -17.02
N LEU A 32 -5.97 10.25 -16.13
CA LEU A 32 -7.03 11.25 -16.22
C LEU A 32 -6.66 12.44 -17.11
N VAL A 33 -5.43 12.50 -17.62
CA VAL A 33 -4.99 13.57 -18.51
C VAL A 33 -5.36 13.20 -19.94
N ASN A 34 -6.11 14.09 -20.63
CA ASN A 34 -6.43 13.91 -22.04
C ASN A 34 -5.25 14.39 -22.91
N PRO A 35 -4.62 13.53 -23.74
CA PRO A 35 -3.47 13.93 -24.56
C PRO A 35 -3.83 14.90 -25.69
N PHE A 36 -5.12 15.08 -25.98
CA PHE A 36 -5.62 15.90 -27.10
C PHE A 36 -6.19 17.25 -26.65
N GLN A 37 -6.25 17.52 -25.36
CA GLN A 37 -6.75 18.77 -24.80
C GLN A 37 -5.66 19.44 -23.94
N PRO A 38 -5.67 20.78 -23.84
CA PRO A 38 -4.87 21.47 -22.85
C PRO A 38 -5.16 20.96 -21.44
N PHE A 39 -4.19 21.09 -20.57
CA PHE A 39 -4.34 20.74 -19.15
C PHE A 39 -4.89 21.98 -18.43
N GLU A 40 -6.08 21.91 -17.94
CA GLU A 40 -6.77 22.99 -17.24
C GLU A 40 -6.37 23.05 -15.77
N LEU A 41 -6.16 24.27 -15.26
CA LEU A 41 -6.01 24.53 -13.85
C LEU A 41 -7.37 24.54 -13.17
N SER A 42 -7.40 24.14 -11.90
CA SER A 42 -8.61 24.16 -11.10
C SER A 42 -8.24 24.53 -9.67
N GLU A 43 -8.91 25.53 -9.10
CA GLU A 43 -8.70 25.97 -7.72
C GLU A 43 -7.23 26.10 -7.33
N VAL A 44 -6.60 27.15 -7.81
CA VAL A 44 -5.20 27.45 -7.58
C VAL A 44 -5.01 28.05 -6.18
N ILE A 45 -4.14 27.43 -5.38
CA ILE A 45 -3.80 27.93 -4.04
C ILE A 45 -2.68 28.97 -4.11
N THR A 46 -1.61 28.65 -4.82
CA THR A 46 -0.45 29.54 -4.98
C THR A 46 0.32 29.18 -6.24
N ALA A 47 1.04 30.15 -6.78
CA ALA A 47 1.91 29.97 -7.90
C ALA A 47 3.23 30.74 -7.70
N TYR A 48 4.29 30.29 -8.35
CA TYR A 48 5.63 30.84 -8.25
C TYR A 48 6.32 30.79 -9.60
N GLN A 49 7.04 31.86 -9.98
CA GLN A 49 7.83 31.87 -11.20
C GLN A 49 9.32 31.94 -10.85
N ASP A 50 10.13 31.03 -11.41
CA ASP A 50 11.57 31.04 -11.22
C ASP A 50 12.30 32.02 -12.17
N GLN A 51 13.64 32.17 -12.00
CA GLN A 51 14.47 33.04 -12.81
C GLN A 51 14.46 32.70 -14.31
N GLU A 52 14.22 31.44 -14.66
CA GLU A 52 14.17 30.96 -16.02
C GLU A 52 12.79 31.17 -16.66
N GLY A 53 11.80 31.66 -15.89
CA GLY A 53 10.43 31.88 -16.33
C GLY A 53 9.54 30.62 -16.24
N ASN A 54 10.03 29.52 -15.64
CA ASN A 54 9.17 28.37 -15.40
C ASN A 54 8.14 28.70 -14.32
N LEU A 55 6.91 28.24 -14.52
CA LEU A 55 5.80 28.45 -13.60
C LEU A 55 5.55 27.19 -12.79
N TYR A 56 5.53 27.32 -11.47
CA TYR A 56 5.17 26.28 -10.51
C TYR A 56 3.82 26.65 -9.91
N VAL A 57 2.89 25.68 -9.85
CA VAL A 57 1.52 25.92 -9.39
C VAL A 57 1.10 24.82 -8.43
N ILE A 58 0.53 25.21 -7.30
CA ILE A 58 -0.25 24.33 -6.44
C ILE A 58 -1.70 24.57 -6.79
N ASP A 59 -2.39 23.55 -7.28
CA ASP A 59 -3.77 23.63 -7.67
C ASP A 59 -4.62 22.48 -7.09
N LYS A 60 -5.88 22.46 -7.42
CA LYS A 60 -6.86 21.48 -6.95
C LYS A 60 -6.90 21.45 -5.43
N SER A 61 -7.07 22.60 -4.79
CA SER A 61 -7.10 22.76 -3.32
C SER A 61 -5.89 22.17 -2.58
N GLY A 62 -4.71 22.18 -3.22
CA GLY A 62 -3.47 21.66 -2.63
C GLY A 62 -3.19 20.19 -2.91
N GLU A 63 -3.98 19.52 -3.76
CA GLU A 63 -3.77 18.12 -4.11
C GLU A 63 -2.78 17.90 -5.27
N ARG A 64 -2.39 18.95 -6.00
CA ARG A 64 -1.47 18.86 -7.13
C ARG A 64 -0.40 19.93 -7.10
N LEU A 65 0.84 19.53 -7.37
CA LEU A 65 1.97 20.41 -7.65
C LEU A 65 2.37 20.24 -9.12
N LEU A 66 2.47 21.35 -9.85
CA LEU A 66 2.72 21.38 -11.28
C LEU A 66 3.97 22.21 -11.58
N LYS A 67 4.70 21.87 -12.66
CA LYS A 67 5.73 22.72 -13.27
C LYS A 67 5.45 22.87 -14.76
N ALA A 68 5.42 24.10 -15.22
CA ALA A 68 5.33 24.44 -16.63
C ALA A 68 6.56 25.23 -17.10
N SER A 69 6.92 25.09 -18.38
CA SER A 69 7.97 25.88 -19.02
C SER A 69 7.54 27.35 -19.22
N PRO A 70 8.46 28.26 -19.60
CA PRO A 70 8.09 29.61 -19.98
C PRO A 70 7.06 29.69 -21.12
N ASP A 71 7.08 28.71 -22.02
CA ASP A 71 6.10 28.58 -23.10
C ASP A 71 4.76 27.94 -22.66
N ARG A 72 4.54 27.81 -21.35
CA ARG A 72 3.33 27.19 -20.73
C ARG A 72 3.13 25.71 -21.15
N GLU A 73 4.23 24.99 -21.43
CA GLU A 73 4.19 23.53 -21.56
C GLU A 73 4.34 22.84 -20.21
N LEU A 74 3.38 21.99 -19.83
CA LEU A 74 3.47 21.19 -18.62
C LEU A 74 4.63 20.20 -18.71
N LEU A 75 5.58 20.29 -17.79
CA LEU A 75 6.77 19.46 -17.73
C LEU A 75 6.57 18.23 -16.86
N TRP A 76 6.02 18.43 -15.66
CA TRP A 76 5.69 17.36 -14.73
C TRP A 76 4.56 17.76 -13.76
N GLN A 77 3.95 16.76 -13.12
CA GLN A 77 3.02 16.93 -12.02
C GLN A 77 3.32 15.93 -10.90
N VAL A 78 3.06 16.33 -9.67
CA VAL A 78 3.04 15.48 -8.48
C VAL A 78 1.66 15.58 -7.85
N LYS A 79 1.03 14.44 -7.55
CA LYS A 79 -0.26 14.40 -6.87
C LYS A 79 -0.07 14.08 -5.40
N ALA A 80 -1.01 14.56 -4.58
CA ALA A 80 -1.10 14.20 -3.18
C ALA A 80 -1.22 12.68 -3.01
N SER A 81 -0.44 12.12 -2.09
CA SER A 81 -0.43 10.72 -1.70
C SER A 81 0.36 10.53 -0.41
N ASP A 82 0.21 9.39 0.25
CA ASP A 82 0.98 9.03 1.47
C ASP A 82 2.50 9.11 1.26
N ASP A 83 2.96 8.88 0.02
CA ASP A 83 4.40 8.88 -0.33
C ASP A 83 4.93 10.27 -0.75
N THR A 84 4.07 11.29 -0.89
CA THR A 84 4.43 12.64 -1.35
C THR A 84 4.03 13.69 -0.31
N PHE A 85 2.93 14.37 -0.51
CA PHE A 85 2.32 15.33 0.41
C PHE A 85 0.83 15.03 0.52
N GLU A 86 0.20 15.54 1.58
CA GLU A 86 -1.25 15.39 1.78
C GLU A 86 -1.98 16.63 1.25
N LYS A 87 -1.62 17.82 1.73
CA LYS A 87 -2.17 19.09 1.27
C LYS A 87 -1.07 20.15 1.16
N ALA A 88 -0.70 20.49 -0.06
CA ALA A 88 0.26 21.54 -0.34
C ALA A 88 -0.39 22.93 -0.20
N VAL A 89 0.28 23.86 0.50
CA VAL A 89 -0.30 25.20 0.80
C VAL A 89 0.57 26.33 0.27
N ARG A 90 1.89 26.26 0.47
CA ARG A 90 2.84 27.27 -0.01
C ARG A 90 3.99 26.59 -0.73
N LEU A 91 4.59 27.30 -1.63
CA LEU A 91 5.80 26.86 -2.32
C LEU A 91 6.79 27.99 -2.54
N CYS A 92 8.06 27.64 -2.60
CA CYS A 92 9.11 28.48 -3.16
C CYS A 92 10.13 27.62 -3.91
N VAL A 93 10.91 28.23 -4.78
CA VAL A 93 11.89 27.53 -5.61
C VAL A 93 13.25 28.19 -5.43
N ASP A 94 14.28 27.42 -5.12
CA ASP A 94 15.63 27.94 -5.03
C ASP A 94 16.28 28.13 -6.43
N PRO A 95 17.40 28.86 -6.55
CA PRO A 95 18.04 29.07 -7.83
C PRO A 95 18.50 27.81 -8.55
N ASP A 96 18.68 26.70 -7.81
CA ASP A 96 19.03 25.39 -8.38
C ASP A 96 17.79 24.68 -8.98
N GLY A 97 16.60 25.27 -8.85
CA GLY A 97 15.33 24.71 -9.31
C GLY A 97 14.72 23.66 -8.38
N SER A 98 15.25 23.48 -7.16
CA SER A 98 14.63 22.63 -6.14
C SER A 98 13.39 23.34 -5.57
N VAL A 99 12.31 22.57 -5.40
CA VAL A 99 11.02 23.10 -4.96
C VAL A 99 10.81 22.76 -3.49
N TYR A 100 10.52 23.77 -2.69
CA TYR A 100 10.15 23.60 -1.29
C TYR A 100 8.65 23.82 -1.17
N VAL A 101 7.96 22.85 -0.57
CA VAL A 101 6.50 22.83 -0.44
C VAL A 101 6.11 22.66 1.00
N GLU A 102 5.26 23.54 1.51
CA GLU A 102 4.60 23.35 2.80
C GLU A 102 3.50 22.30 2.65
N ASP A 103 3.59 21.24 3.44
CA ASP A 103 2.62 20.15 3.51
C ASP A 103 1.87 20.22 4.85
N LYS A 104 0.55 20.33 4.78
CA LYS A 104 -0.34 20.20 5.94
C LYS A 104 -0.93 18.81 5.96
N ARG A 105 -0.59 18.02 6.97
CA ARG A 105 -1.19 16.71 7.19
C ARG A 105 -2.34 16.82 8.15
N ILE A 106 -3.47 16.28 7.74
CA ILE A 106 -4.75 16.46 8.39
C ILE A 106 -5.09 15.21 9.19
N LYS A 107 -5.42 15.36 10.47
CA LYS A 107 -5.95 14.29 11.31
C LYS A 107 -7.47 14.36 11.26
N SER A 108 -8.11 13.20 11.02
CA SER A 108 -9.58 13.11 11.03
C SER A 108 -10.29 14.03 10.04
N GLY A 109 -9.70 14.22 8.84
CA GLY A 109 -10.29 14.96 7.75
C GLY A 109 -10.19 16.48 7.83
N ILE A 110 -10.07 17.09 9.00
CA ILE A 110 -10.16 18.56 9.18
C ILE A 110 -9.08 19.11 10.10
N ARG A 111 -8.67 18.39 11.14
CA ARG A 111 -7.69 18.90 12.12
C ARG A 111 -6.25 18.70 11.67
N LEU A 112 -5.49 19.80 11.68
CA LEU A 112 -4.06 19.77 11.42
C LEU A 112 -3.34 18.86 12.42
N SER A 113 -2.62 17.85 11.93
CA SER A 113 -1.80 16.96 12.76
C SER A 113 -0.32 17.30 12.69
N THR A 114 0.16 17.69 11.52
CA THR A 114 1.58 17.93 11.27
C THR A 114 1.75 18.97 10.16
N GLU A 115 2.63 19.94 10.39
CA GLU A 115 3.13 20.84 9.34
C GLU A 115 4.55 20.43 8.96
N ALA A 116 4.83 20.31 7.68
CA ALA A 116 6.14 19.94 7.18
C ALA A 116 6.53 20.81 5.99
N VAL A 117 7.83 20.94 5.74
CA VAL A 117 8.33 21.46 4.47
C VAL A 117 9.10 20.34 3.77
N LEU A 118 8.64 20.01 2.59
CA LEU A 118 9.17 18.98 1.73
C LEU A 118 10.07 19.60 0.65
N LYS A 119 11.19 18.94 0.36
CA LYS A 119 12.06 19.34 -0.74
C LYS A 119 11.90 18.37 -1.90
N PHE A 120 11.55 18.90 -3.06
CA PHE A 120 11.51 18.20 -4.34
C PHE A 120 12.67 18.62 -5.22
N SER A 121 13.21 17.69 -5.98
CA SER A 121 14.20 17.97 -7.02
C SER A 121 13.57 18.71 -8.21
N PRO A 122 14.39 19.32 -9.10
CA PRO A 122 13.89 20.02 -10.28
C PRO A 122 13.03 19.18 -11.23
N ASP A 123 13.13 17.85 -11.16
CA ASP A 123 12.34 16.89 -11.94
C ASP A 123 11.04 16.42 -11.24
N GLY A 124 10.73 16.98 -10.06
CA GLY A 124 9.51 16.69 -9.32
C GLY A 124 9.57 15.44 -8.43
N THR A 125 10.77 14.87 -8.16
CA THR A 125 10.91 13.77 -7.21
C THR A 125 11.11 14.26 -5.79
N LEU A 126 10.38 13.70 -4.81
CA LEU A 126 10.56 14.03 -3.40
C LEU A 126 11.95 13.55 -2.92
N GLU A 127 12.78 14.50 -2.45
CA GLU A 127 14.12 14.19 -1.91
C GLU A 127 14.09 13.90 -0.41
N LYS A 128 13.51 14.81 0.36
CA LYS A 128 13.46 14.72 1.82
C LYS A 128 12.49 15.72 2.45
N THR A 129 12.12 15.46 3.69
CA THR A 129 11.51 16.46 4.58
C THR A 129 12.61 17.32 5.20
N VAL A 130 12.56 18.63 5.01
CA VAL A 130 13.58 19.58 5.52
C VAL A 130 13.15 20.23 6.84
N PHE A 131 11.86 20.30 7.09
CA PHE A 131 11.28 20.80 8.34
C PHE A 131 10.03 19.99 8.66
N GLN A 132 9.81 19.71 9.94
CA GLN A 132 8.58 19.09 10.43
C GLN A 132 8.27 19.58 11.84
N ARG A 133 7.00 19.80 12.09
CA ARG A 133 6.46 20.15 13.41
C ARG A 133 5.10 19.49 13.58
N ASP A 134 4.91 18.83 14.72
CA ASP A 134 3.61 18.31 15.09
C ASP A 134 2.79 19.45 15.76
N SER A 135 1.53 19.60 15.37
CA SER A 135 0.63 20.53 16.05
C SER A 135 0.30 19.98 17.43
N SER A 136 0.49 20.81 18.47
CA SER A 136 -0.05 20.47 19.79
C SER A 136 -1.56 20.68 19.78
N GLU A 137 -2.29 19.88 20.56
CA GLU A 137 -3.76 19.94 20.64
C GLU A 137 -4.32 21.33 21.01
N ASP A 138 -3.47 22.19 21.60
CA ASP A 138 -3.82 23.55 22.01
C ASP A 138 -3.48 24.65 21.01
N GLN A 139 -2.84 24.33 19.86
CA GLN A 139 -2.46 25.34 18.86
C GLN A 139 -3.41 25.28 17.68
N ILE A 140 -4.42 26.14 17.70
CA ILE A 140 -5.39 26.36 16.63
C ILE A 140 -4.79 27.12 15.44
N ARG A 141 -3.64 27.79 15.62
CA ARG A 141 -3.02 28.67 14.62
C ARG A 141 -1.97 27.94 13.80
N PRO A 142 -1.93 28.17 12.47
CA PRO A 142 -0.83 27.68 11.66
C PRO A 142 0.49 28.19 12.21
N SER A 143 1.47 27.32 12.34
CA SER A 143 2.79 27.69 12.84
C SER A 143 3.68 28.28 11.75
N ILE A 144 3.50 27.84 10.49
CA ILE A 144 4.20 28.38 9.30
C ILE A 144 3.32 29.48 8.70
N ILE A 145 3.79 30.69 8.73
CA ILE A 145 3.12 31.87 8.16
C ILE A 145 3.80 32.43 6.92
N GLY A 146 4.92 31.87 6.52
CA GLY A 146 5.61 32.26 5.30
C GLY A 146 6.64 31.26 4.85
N LEU A 147 6.80 31.15 3.54
CA LEU A 147 7.81 30.34 2.88
C LEU A 147 8.29 31.12 1.66
N ASN A 148 9.56 31.58 1.66
CA ASN A 148 10.14 32.33 0.56
C ASN A 148 11.63 32.07 0.41
N VAL A 149 12.16 32.43 -0.75
CA VAL A 149 13.60 32.44 -1.03
C VAL A 149 14.10 33.89 -0.97
N SER A 150 15.19 34.11 -0.27
CA SER A 150 15.87 35.40 -0.31
C SER A 150 17.36 35.20 -0.62
N GLY A 151 17.79 35.74 -1.76
CA GLY A 151 19.08 35.38 -2.37
C GLY A 151 19.07 33.93 -2.84
N ASP A 152 19.99 33.11 -2.30
CA ASP A 152 20.07 31.66 -2.62
C ASP A 152 19.56 30.77 -1.48
N THR A 153 18.86 31.36 -0.52
CA THR A 153 18.47 30.60 0.70
C THR A 153 16.96 30.59 0.88
N PRO A 154 16.33 29.42 0.97
CA PRO A 154 14.94 29.28 1.35
C PRO A 154 14.76 29.43 2.88
N PHE A 155 13.76 30.21 3.27
CA PHE A 155 13.40 30.53 4.64
C PHE A 155 11.95 30.19 4.94
N ILE A 156 11.67 29.82 6.19
CA ILE A 156 10.33 29.77 6.75
C ILE A 156 10.15 30.84 7.82
N ALA A 157 8.98 31.40 7.86
CA ALA A 157 8.53 32.26 8.93
C ALA A 157 7.59 31.49 9.86
N LEU A 158 7.91 31.48 11.17
CA LEU A 158 7.17 30.75 12.19
C LEU A 158 6.57 31.72 13.20
N THR A 159 5.29 31.54 13.54
CA THR A 159 4.65 32.28 14.62
C THR A 159 5.20 31.86 15.99
N LYS A 160 5.28 32.83 16.88
CA LYS A 160 5.47 32.66 18.31
C LYS A 160 4.45 33.50 19.06
N LYS A 161 4.26 33.20 20.36
CA LYS A 161 3.30 33.91 21.21
C LYS A 161 3.43 35.46 21.14
N ASN A 162 4.64 35.99 20.96
CA ASN A 162 4.89 37.45 20.95
C ASN A 162 5.93 37.80 19.83
N GLY A 163 5.89 37.14 18.69
CA GLY A 163 6.86 37.43 17.67
C GLY A 163 6.86 36.45 16.49
N ILE A 164 7.72 36.74 15.53
CA ILE A 164 7.97 35.90 14.36
C ILE A 164 9.40 35.38 14.43
N THR A 165 9.60 34.14 14.06
CA THR A 165 10.94 33.53 13.91
C THR A 165 11.16 33.12 12.49
N ILE A 166 12.18 33.72 11.87
CA ILE A 166 12.67 33.30 10.57
C ILE A 166 13.72 32.21 10.73
N ARG A 167 13.62 31.15 9.95
CA ARG A 167 14.57 30.03 9.97
C ARG A 167 14.96 29.64 8.56
N SER A 168 16.27 29.53 8.32
CA SER A 168 16.78 28.94 7.07
C SER A 168 16.47 27.45 6.99
N LEU A 169 16.12 26.94 5.82
CA LEU A 169 15.90 25.53 5.54
C LEU A 169 17.17 24.77 5.16
N ILE A 170 18.25 25.49 4.83
CA ILE A 170 19.54 24.92 4.40
C ILE A 170 20.58 25.00 5.52
N SER A 171 20.55 26.10 6.31
CA SER A 171 21.53 26.39 7.36
C SER A 171 20.89 26.35 8.74
N SER A 172 21.71 26.44 9.80
CA SER A 172 21.23 26.60 11.17
C SER A 172 20.83 28.04 11.52
N GLU A 173 20.82 28.94 10.58
CA GLU A 173 20.48 30.35 10.79
C GLU A 173 19.04 30.50 11.27
N LYS A 174 18.90 31.30 12.35
CA LYS A 174 17.61 31.55 13.00
C LYS A 174 17.60 32.96 13.54
N LYS A 175 16.56 33.72 13.20
CA LYS A 175 16.39 35.11 13.64
C LYS A 175 15.00 35.29 14.21
N SER A 176 14.86 36.00 15.34
CA SER A 176 13.59 36.21 16.01
C SER A 176 13.29 37.68 16.12
N PHE A 177 12.06 38.05 15.79
CA PHE A 177 11.54 39.42 15.76
C PHE A 177 10.40 39.51 16.77
N PRO A 178 10.60 40.22 17.89
CA PRO A 178 9.52 40.51 18.83
C PRO A 178 8.57 41.54 18.21
N LEU A 179 7.27 41.26 18.24
CA LEU A 179 6.26 42.18 17.71
C LEU A 179 5.75 43.10 18.82
N SER A 180 5.51 44.35 18.49
CA SER A 180 4.92 45.33 19.40
C SER A 180 3.39 45.20 19.51
N HIS A 181 2.77 44.50 18.51
CA HIS A 181 1.33 44.28 18.43
C HIS A 181 1.03 42.82 18.73
N THR A 182 0.60 42.53 19.95
CA THR A 182 0.29 41.15 20.38
C THR A 182 -1.18 40.76 20.16
N ASP A 183 -2.00 41.75 19.84
CA ASP A 183 -3.46 41.62 19.76
C ASP A 183 -3.94 41.33 18.34
N ASP A 184 -3.05 41.43 17.36
CA ASP A 184 -3.34 41.27 15.95
C ASP A 184 -2.66 39.99 15.41
N LEU A 185 -3.44 39.13 14.76
CA LEU A 185 -2.94 37.86 14.22
C LEU A 185 -2.13 38.10 12.93
N VAL A 186 -0.90 37.62 12.89
CA VAL A 186 -0.10 37.65 11.67
C VAL A 186 -0.56 36.53 10.74
N LEU A 187 -0.95 36.89 9.52
CA LEU A 187 -1.45 35.97 8.49
C LEU A 187 -0.33 35.44 7.60
N ASN A 188 0.57 36.34 7.18
CA ASN A 188 1.68 36.00 6.29
C ASN A 188 2.90 36.87 6.59
N ALA A 189 4.10 36.33 6.33
CA ALA A 189 5.35 37.05 6.53
C ALA A 189 6.40 36.64 5.52
N VAL A 190 7.13 37.64 5.02
CA VAL A 190 8.22 37.50 4.05
C VAL A 190 9.51 38.10 4.60
N TRP A 191 10.59 37.34 4.50
CA TRP A 191 11.91 37.79 4.91
C TRP A 191 12.75 38.20 3.70
N ASP A 192 13.27 39.43 3.72
CA ASP A 192 14.27 39.87 2.78
C ASP A 192 15.66 39.92 3.44
N GLN A 193 16.52 38.98 3.02
CA GLN A 193 17.88 38.85 3.56
C GLN A 193 18.77 40.04 3.13
N LYS A 194 18.56 40.61 1.93
CA LYS A 194 19.41 41.72 1.38
C LYS A 194 19.28 42.98 2.19
N THR A 195 18.07 43.34 2.54
CA THR A 195 17.80 44.55 3.33
C THR A 195 17.74 44.28 4.84
N GLY A 196 17.69 43.02 5.25
CA GLY A 196 17.52 42.64 6.64
C GLY A 196 16.13 43.01 7.19
N THR A 197 15.12 43.08 6.35
CA THR A 197 13.75 43.47 6.71
C THR A 197 12.80 42.29 6.70
N LEU A 198 11.85 42.31 7.65
CA LEU A 198 10.73 41.41 7.72
C LEU A 198 9.45 42.19 7.38
N TRP A 199 8.70 41.70 6.42
CA TRP A 199 7.39 42.19 6.04
C TRP A 199 6.33 41.24 6.51
N TYR A 200 5.24 41.71 7.09
CA TYR A 200 4.12 40.86 7.50
C TYR A 200 2.78 41.60 7.43
N CYS A 201 1.73 40.85 7.12
CA CYS A 201 0.36 41.34 7.16
C CYS A 201 -0.40 40.68 8.29
N THR A 202 -1.42 41.40 8.79
CA THR A 202 -2.21 41.00 9.94
C THR A 202 -3.67 40.85 9.58
N PHE A 203 -4.40 40.20 10.47
CA PHE A 203 -5.83 39.95 10.32
C PHE A 203 -6.68 41.25 10.28
N HIS A 204 -6.25 42.30 10.98
CA HIS A 204 -6.92 43.61 10.94
C HIS A 204 -6.59 44.43 9.68
N GLY A 205 -6.09 43.80 8.61
CA GLY A 205 -5.83 44.47 7.34
C GLY A 205 -4.62 45.39 7.33
N ARG A 206 -3.66 45.20 8.21
CA ARG A 206 -2.48 46.05 8.35
C ARG A 206 -1.25 45.37 7.77
N ILE A 207 -0.35 46.17 7.19
CA ILE A 207 0.95 45.69 6.72
C ILE A 207 2.07 46.43 7.45
N TYR A 208 2.96 45.68 8.05
CA TYR A 208 4.07 46.18 8.84
C TYR A 208 5.41 45.83 8.21
N ARG A 209 6.39 46.70 8.47
CA ARG A 209 7.78 46.44 8.17
C ARG A 209 8.62 46.45 9.44
N TYR A 210 9.35 45.37 9.71
CA TYR A 210 10.29 45.29 10.80
C TYR A 210 11.73 45.33 10.27
N VAL A 211 12.50 46.34 10.67
CA VAL A 211 13.92 46.47 10.37
C VAL A 211 14.71 46.08 11.61
N ASP A 212 15.79 45.33 11.45
CA ASP A 212 16.61 44.79 12.54
C ASP A 212 17.01 45.88 13.55
N GLY A 213 16.63 45.67 14.85
CA GLY A 213 16.90 46.60 15.93
C GLY A 213 16.01 47.84 16.02
N LYS A 214 14.96 47.94 15.16
CA LYS A 214 13.95 49.00 15.21
C LYS A 214 12.57 48.44 15.52
N HIS A 215 11.64 49.36 15.86
CA HIS A 215 10.22 48.96 16.06
C HIS A 215 9.52 48.63 14.72
N ASP A 216 8.34 47.99 14.82
CA ASP A 216 7.49 47.75 13.69
C ASP A 216 6.98 49.09 13.12
N ASP A 217 7.23 49.32 11.85
CA ASP A 217 6.71 50.48 11.14
C ASP A 217 5.41 50.06 10.44
N LEU A 218 4.29 50.69 10.79
CA LEU A 218 3.03 50.52 10.06
C LEU A 218 3.14 51.20 8.69
N ILE A 219 3.04 50.43 7.65
CA ILE A 219 3.18 50.91 6.24
C ILE A 219 1.80 51.08 5.62
N TYR A 220 0.88 50.19 5.89
CA TYR A 220 -0.46 50.22 5.36
C TYR A 220 -1.49 49.92 6.47
N ASP A 221 -2.58 50.68 6.47
CA ASP A 221 -3.69 50.51 7.39
C ASP A 221 -5.00 50.51 6.59
N ASN A 222 -5.82 49.54 6.76
CA ASN A 222 -7.11 49.38 6.11
C ASN A 222 -8.06 50.57 6.42
N SER A 223 -7.89 51.22 7.57
CA SER A 223 -8.72 52.38 7.97
C SER A 223 -8.65 53.55 6.99
N LYS A 224 -7.68 53.53 6.07
CA LYS A 224 -7.49 54.59 5.04
C LYS A 224 -8.27 54.29 3.74
N HIS A 225 -8.73 53.06 3.55
CA HIS A 225 -9.61 52.66 2.46
C HIS A 225 -11.07 52.71 2.93
N VAL A 226 -11.78 53.58 2.36
CA VAL A 226 -13.15 53.94 2.74
C VAL A 226 -14.06 53.40 1.66
N GLU A 227 -15.12 52.96 1.98
CA GLU A 227 -16.47 53.34 2.13
C GLU A 227 -17.43 52.15 2.20
N GLU A 228 -17.13 50.98 1.68
CA GLU A 228 -18.10 49.85 1.69
C GLU A 228 -17.48 48.47 1.87
N LEU A 229 -16.15 48.34 1.75
CA LEU A 229 -15.46 47.03 1.81
C LEU A 229 -14.19 47.12 2.65
N GLU A 230 -14.03 46.18 3.54
CA GLU A 230 -12.83 46.09 4.36
C GLU A 230 -11.66 45.46 3.57
N SER A 231 -10.49 46.10 3.65
CA SER A 231 -9.25 45.55 3.11
C SER A 231 -8.76 44.42 3.98
N VAL A 232 -8.55 43.25 3.37
CA VAL A 232 -8.09 42.01 4.05
C VAL A 232 -6.91 41.42 3.30
N PRO A 233 -5.68 42.02 3.41
CA PRO A 233 -4.49 41.46 2.80
C PRO A 233 -4.12 40.15 3.49
N ARG A 234 -4.10 39.06 2.73
CA ARG A 234 -3.82 37.70 3.24
C ARG A 234 -2.44 37.19 2.94
N ALA A 235 -1.89 37.58 1.80
CA ALA A 235 -0.58 37.17 1.39
C ALA A 235 0.25 38.41 1.05
N ILE A 236 1.53 38.39 1.40
CA ILE A 236 2.44 39.51 1.20
C ILE A 236 3.73 39.04 0.54
N SER A 237 4.29 39.89 -0.34
CA SER A 237 5.56 39.65 -0.98
C SER A 237 6.26 40.98 -1.23
N CYS A 238 7.56 40.96 -1.43
CA CYS A 238 8.36 42.15 -1.66
C CYS A 238 9.26 41.95 -2.88
N LEU A 239 9.15 42.86 -3.84
CA LEU A 239 10.04 42.92 -5.02
C LEU A 239 10.57 44.34 -5.21
N ASP A 240 11.88 44.48 -5.17
CA ASP A 240 12.59 45.78 -5.24
C ASP A 240 12.06 46.74 -4.16
N ASP A 241 11.59 47.90 -4.56
CA ASP A 241 11.06 48.97 -3.67
C ASP A 241 9.54 48.96 -3.55
N THR A 242 8.89 47.83 -3.86
CA THR A 242 7.44 47.70 -3.83
C THR A 242 7.01 46.44 -3.02
N VAL A 243 6.06 46.60 -2.14
CA VAL A 243 5.38 45.49 -1.45
C VAL A 243 4.10 45.20 -2.19
N TYR A 244 3.89 43.93 -2.46
CA TYR A 244 2.66 43.43 -3.08
C TYR A 244 1.88 42.66 -2.05
N ALA A 245 0.57 42.87 -1.94
CA ALA A 245 -0.31 42.14 -1.05
C ALA A 245 -1.57 41.69 -1.79
N ALA A 246 -1.88 40.39 -1.68
CA ALA A 246 -3.14 39.89 -2.16
C ALA A 246 -4.26 40.24 -1.15
N ASP A 247 -5.16 41.11 -1.58
CA ASP A 247 -6.27 41.56 -0.75
C ASP A 247 -7.58 40.91 -1.18
N ARG A 248 -8.08 40.02 -0.32
CA ARG A 248 -9.30 39.28 -0.59
C ARG A 248 -10.56 40.11 -0.36
N GLY A 249 -10.52 41.07 0.55
CA GLY A 249 -11.65 41.97 0.79
C GLY A 249 -11.91 42.91 -0.38
N LEU A 250 -10.86 43.57 -0.86
CA LEU A 250 -10.90 44.43 -2.05
C LEU A 250 -10.86 43.66 -3.38
N ARG A 251 -10.65 42.36 -3.34
CA ARG A 251 -10.55 41.47 -4.52
C ARG A 251 -9.53 41.94 -5.54
N CYS A 252 -8.34 42.38 -5.08
CA CYS A 252 -7.31 42.92 -5.93
C CYS A 252 -5.90 42.63 -5.40
N LEU A 253 -4.89 42.95 -6.21
CA LEU A 253 -3.50 42.99 -5.80
C LEU A 253 -3.12 44.43 -5.44
N LEU A 254 -2.71 44.66 -4.19
CA LEU A 254 -2.20 45.95 -3.74
C LEU A 254 -0.70 46.03 -4.06
N ALA A 255 -0.27 47.13 -4.67
CA ALA A 255 1.13 47.46 -4.85
C ALA A 255 1.46 48.73 -4.04
N ILE A 256 2.34 48.61 -3.02
CA ILE A 256 2.67 49.68 -2.08
C ILE A 256 4.11 50.09 -2.29
N SER A 257 4.32 51.31 -2.72
CA SER A 257 5.67 51.90 -2.89
C SER A 257 6.32 52.15 -1.52
N ILE A 258 7.45 51.51 -1.23
CA ILE A 258 8.16 51.67 0.04
C ILE A 258 8.62 53.10 0.29
N PRO A 259 9.19 53.84 -0.70
CA PRO A 259 9.66 55.20 -0.47
C PRO A 259 8.56 56.25 -0.27
N SER A 260 7.42 56.12 -0.98
CA SER A 260 6.36 57.11 -0.97
C SER A 260 5.18 56.72 -0.07
N GLY A 261 5.01 55.45 0.24
CA GLY A 261 3.81 54.94 0.89
C GLY A 261 2.56 55.01 0.01
N GLU A 262 2.71 55.24 -1.30
CA GLU A 262 1.61 55.30 -2.25
C GLU A 262 1.09 53.89 -2.55
N VAL A 263 -0.22 53.72 -2.50
CA VAL A 263 -0.91 52.46 -2.73
C VAL A 263 -1.59 52.48 -4.08
N GLN A 264 -1.33 51.51 -4.91
CA GLN A 264 -1.97 51.29 -6.19
C GLN A 264 -2.72 49.93 -6.14
N GLU A 265 -4.01 49.94 -6.49
CA GLU A 265 -4.79 48.73 -6.72
C GLU A 265 -4.51 48.23 -8.13
N LEU A 266 -4.12 46.97 -8.24
CA LEU A 266 -3.90 46.25 -9.49
C LEU A 266 -5.03 45.25 -9.68
N HIS A 267 -5.98 45.63 -10.53
CA HIS A 267 -7.12 44.80 -10.89
C HIS A 267 -7.57 45.13 -12.31
N GLU A 268 -8.43 44.31 -12.90
CA GLU A 268 -9.12 44.66 -14.11
C GLU A 268 -10.11 45.81 -13.86
N ASP A 269 -10.37 46.63 -14.88
CA ASP A 269 -11.39 47.68 -14.86
C ASP A 269 -12.81 47.08 -14.90
N ALA A 270 -13.19 46.39 -13.82
CA ALA A 270 -14.47 45.73 -13.64
C ALA A 270 -15.24 46.35 -12.46
N PRO A 271 -16.57 46.38 -12.49
CA PRO A 271 -17.36 46.68 -11.31
C PRO A 271 -16.94 45.76 -10.14
N TRP A 272 -17.10 46.29 -8.90
CA TRP A 272 -16.63 45.53 -7.72
C TRP A 272 -17.21 44.12 -7.63
N GLU A 273 -18.44 43.92 -7.96
CA GLU A 273 -19.15 42.64 -7.93
C GLU A 273 -18.60 41.60 -8.92
N GLU A 274 -17.93 42.06 -9.99
CA GLU A 274 -17.32 41.22 -11.03
C GLU A 274 -15.80 41.02 -10.81
N ARG A 275 -15.19 41.66 -9.79
CA ARG A 275 -13.76 41.47 -9.50
C ARG A 275 -13.48 40.08 -8.96
N GLU A 276 -12.37 39.53 -9.37
CA GLU A 276 -11.93 38.24 -8.87
C GLU A 276 -11.27 38.35 -7.49
N ILE A 277 -11.42 37.33 -6.65
CA ILE A 277 -10.76 37.24 -5.36
C ILE A 277 -9.28 36.90 -5.55
N CYS A 278 -8.39 37.71 -4.98
CA CYS A 278 -6.95 37.48 -5.04
C CYS A 278 -6.51 36.67 -3.82
N ASP A 279 -6.02 35.43 -4.05
CA ASP A 279 -5.78 34.46 -2.98
C ASP A 279 -4.33 34.41 -2.52
N SER A 280 -3.36 34.56 -3.43
CA SER A 280 -1.94 34.54 -3.06
C SER A 280 -1.09 35.44 -3.96
N VAL A 281 0.08 35.83 -3.49
CA VAL A 281 1.08 36.60 -4.22
C VAL A 281 2.48 36.10 -3.90
N THR A 282 3.32 36.00 -4.91
CA THR A 282 4.75 35.70 -4.80
C THR A 282 5.55 36.66 -5.66
N SER A 283 6.72 37.10 -5.22
CA SER A 283 7.51 38.14 -5.91
C SER A 283 9.01 38.00 -5.72
N ASP A 284 9.57 36.81 -5.65
CA ASP A 284 11.02 36.64 -5.47
C ASP A 284 11.80 37.06 -6.72
N TYR A 285 11.20 36.87 -7.90
CA TYR A 285 11.78 37.28 -9.19
C TYR A 285 10.79 38.03 -10.10
N SER A 286 9.52 37.70 -9.96
CA SER A 286 8.41 38.35 -10.67
C SER A 286 7.19 38.36 -9.78
N VAL A 287 6.21 39.18 -10.04
CA VAL A 287 4.96 39.19 -9.28
C VAL A 287 3.99 38.22 -9.92
N VAL A 288 3.55 37.24 -9.16
CA VAL A 288 2.56 36.25 -9.57
C VAL A 288 1.44 36.23 -8.54
N SER A 289 0.22 36.48 -8.97
CA SER A 289 -0.96 36.37 -8.12
C SER A 289 -1.90 35.26 -8.61
N THR A 290 -2.74 34.74 -7.71
CA THR A 290 -3.68 33.67 -8.00
C THR A 290 -5.10 34.10 -7.66
N THR A 291 -6.06 33.60 -8.42
CA THR A 291 -7.48 33.84 -8.21
C THR A 291 -8.30 32.68 -8.81
N GLY A 292 -9.01 31.92 -7.98
CA GLY A 292 -9.78 30.76 -8.40
C GLY A 292 -9.00 29.76 -9.24
N SER A 293 -9.29 29.60 -10.51
CA SER A 293 -8.57 28.72 -11.47
C SER A 293 -7.52 29.44 -12.33
N LEU A 294 -7.20 30.69 -11.99
CA LEU A 294 -6.37 31.57 -12.80
C LEU A 294 -5.07 31.94 -12.07
N VAL A 295 -3.97 31.90 -12.80
CA VAL A 295 -2.67 32.47 -12.39
C VAL A 295 -2.41 33.71 -13.20
N LYS A 296 -2.16 34.83 -12.53
CA LYS A 296 -1.84 36.12 -13.14
C LYS A 296 -0.35 36.40 -13.00
N VAL A 297 0.36 36.59 -14.11
CA VAL A 297 1.78 36.95 -14.13
C VAL A 297 1.94 38.41 -14.53
N TRP A 298 2.47 39.23 -13.62
CA TRP A 298 2.57 40.67 -13.78
C TRP A 298 3.99 41.08 -14.28
N ASN A 299 4.09 41.54 -15.50
CA ASN A 299 5.32 42.01 -16.10
C ASN A 299 5.17 43.49 -16.51
N GLN A 300 5.87 44.41 -15.83
CA GLN A 300 5.93 45.86 -16.17
C GLN A 300 4.53 46.50 -16.41
N GLY A 301 3.55 46.11 -15.57
CA GLY A 301 2.19 46.64 -15.64
C GLY A 301 1.28 45.96 -16.67
N GLN A 302 1.77 44.92 -17.35
CA GLN A 302 0.93 44.03 -18.14
C GLN A 302 0.69 42.74 -17.39
N CYS A 303 -0.56 42.25 -17.39
CA CYS A 303 -0.98 41.00 -16.79
C CYS A 303 -1.14 39.93 -17.88
N GLU A 304 -0.53 38.78 -17.68
CA GLU A 304 -0.75 37.56 -18.46
C GLU A 304 -1.59 36.58 -17.65
N ASP A 305 -2.73 36.19 -18.19
CA ASP A 305 -3.63 35.23 -17.58
C ASP A 305 -3.31 33.81 -18.03
N VAL A 306 -3.08 32.90 -17.07
CA VAL A 306 -2.75 31.49 -17.31
C VAL A 306 -3.79 30.59 -16.66
N MET A 307 -4.68 30.02 -17.48
CA MET A 307 -5.72 29.06 -17.03
C MET A 307 -5.38 27.61 -17.38
N GLN A 308 -4.50 27.42 -18.35
CA GLN A 308 -4.24 26.08 -18.89
C GLN A 308 -2.80 25.93 -19.37
N PHE A 309 -2.33 24.71 -19.37
CA PHE A 309 -1.01 24.33 -19.90
C PHE A 309 -1.16 23.43 -21.11
N THR A 310 -0.27 23.59 -22.09
CA THR A 310 -0.10 22.59 -23.15
C THR A 310 0.76 21.46 -22.65
N LEU A 311 0.49 20.20 -23.07
CA LEU A 311 1.34 19.09 -22.70
C LEU A 311 2.63 19.11 -23.52
N SER A 312 3.79 18.91 -22.89
CA SER A 312 5.06 18.72 -23.59
C SER A 312 5.01 17.49 -24.49
N SER A 313 5.80 17.46 -25.55
CA SER A 313 5.83 16.33 -26.50
C SER A 313 6.13 14.99 -25.83
N LYS A 314 6.97 14.99 -24.78
CA LYS A 314 7.27 13.81 -23.96
C LYS A 314 6.03 13.32 -23.20
N LEU A 315 5.29 14.22 -22.56
CA LEU A 315 4.07 13.88 -21.81
C LEU A 315 2.94 13.45 -22.72
N LYS A 316 2.77 14.08 -23.89
CA LYS A 316 1.81 13.65 -24.91
C LYS A 316 2.05 12.18 -25.31
N LEU A 317 3.31 11.81 -25.54
CA LEU A 317 3.69 10.45 -25.90
C LEU A 317 3.39 9.47 -24.76
N VAL A 318 3.78 9.79 -23.53
CA VAL A 318 3.54 8.94 -22.33
C VAL A 318 2.05 8.75 -22.11
N THR A 319 1.26 9.81 -22.15
CA THR A 319 -0.20 9.75 -21.96
C THR A 319 -0.87 8.95 -23.07
N PHE A 320 -0.44 9.13 -24.32
CA PHE A 320 -0.94 8.35 -25.45
C PHE A 320 -0.62 6.85 -25.28
N LEU A 321 0.61 6.50 -24.92
CA LEU A 321 1.01 5.11 -24.66
C LEU A 321 0.20 4.48 -23.52
N LEU A 322 -0.10 5.27 -22.49
CA LEU A 322 -0.93 4.83 -21.37
C LEU A 322 -2.37 4.52 -21.82
N TRP A 323 -3.02 5.43 -22.52
CA TRP A 323 -4.37 5.20 -23.07
C TRP A 323 -4.39 4.02 -24.06
N PHE A 324 -3.37 3.93 -24.91
CA PHE A 324 -3.22 2.78 -25.81
C PHE A 324 -3.07 1.48 -25.02
N SER A 325 -2.24 1.47 -23.96
CA SER A 325 -2.07 0.30 -23.09
C SER A 325 -3.37 -0.09 -22.39
N LEU A 326 -4.19 0.88 -21.98
CA LEU A 326 -5.51 0.61 -21.39
C LEU A 326 -6.45 -0.10 -22.40
N VAL A 327 -6.49 0.38 -23.64
CA VAL A 327 -7.27 -0.26 -24.70
C VAL A 327 -6.77 -1.69 -24.97
N VAL A 328 -5.46 -1.89 -25.05
CA VAL A 328 -4.85 -3.21 -25.25
C VAL A 328 -5.15 -4.13 -24.04
N LEU A 329 -5.16 -3.59 -22.81
CA LEU A 329 -5.51 -4.33 -21.59
C LEU A 329 -6.96 -4.88 -21.68
N VAL A 330 -7.90 -4.02 -21.98
CA VAL A 330 -9.34 -4.40 -22.11
C VAL A 330 -9.53 -5.41 -23.26
N PHE A 331 -8.87 -5.19 -24.39
CA PHE A 331 -8.99 -6.08 -25.55
C PHE A 331 -8.38 -7.45 -25.30
N SER A 332 -7.17 -7.51 -24.71
CA SER A 332 -6.50 -8.78 -24.38
C SER A 332 -7.29 -9.55 -23.31
N LEU A 333 -7.80 -8.86 -22.27
CA LEU A 333 -8.67 -9.46 -21.25
C LEU A 333 -9.92 -10.09 -21.88
N THR A 334 -10.56 -9.37 -22.80
CA THR A 334 -11.77 -9.88 -23.49
C THR A 334 -11.44 -11.15 -24.31
N ILE A 335 -10.32 -11.14 -25.03
CA ILE A 335 -9.87 -12.31 -25.78
C ILE A 335 -9.59 -13.48 -24.85
N ASP A 336 -8.87 -13.26 -23.75
CA ASP A 336 -8.50 -14.31 -22.79
C ASP A 336 -9.74 -14.91 -22.12
N VAL A 337 -10.74 -14.09 -21.78
CA VAL A 337 -12.05 -14.55 -21.26
C VAL A 337 -12.78 -15.42 -22.29
N ILE A 338 -12.82 -15.00 -23.55
CA ILE A 338 -13.44 -15.79 -24.64
C ILE A 338 -12.68 -17.10 -24.85
N LEU A 339 -11.36 -17.08 -24.87
CA LEU A 339 -10.54 -18.28 -25.01
C LEU A 339 -10.74 -19.25 -23.84
N LEU A 340 -10.83 -18.72 -22.62
CA LEU A 340 -11.14 -19.49 -21.40
C LEU A 340 -12.53 -20.12 -21.49
N ALA A 341 -13.55 -19.34 -21.87
CA ALA A 341 -14.92 -19.84 -22.04
C ALA A 341 -15.00 -20.98 -23.08
N VAL A 342 -14.36 -20.80 -24.24
CA VAL A 342 -14.28 -21.84 -25.29
C VAL A 342 -13.54 -23.09 -24.80
N PHE A 343 -12.46 -22.91 -24.01
CA PHE A 343 -11.74 -24.01 -23.41
C PHE A 343 -12.60 -24.78 -22.39
N LEU A 344 -13.28 -24.06 -21.49
CA LEU A 344 -14.16 -24.65 -20.48
C LEU A 344 -15.31 -25.47 -21.12
N VAL A 345 -15.93 -24.95 -22.17
CA VAL A 345 -17.04 -25.61 -22.86
C VAL A 345 -16.58 -26.84 -23.65
N ARG A 346 -15.44 -26.75 -24.36
CA ARG A 346 -15.04 -27.78 -25.38
C ARG A 346 -14.03 -28.78 -24.88
N LYS A 347 -13.12 -28.41 -23.97
CA LYS A 347 -11.95 -29.26 -23.61
C LYS A 347 -11.77 -29.49 -22.13
N ALA A 348 -12.43 -28.74 -21.27
CA ALA A 348 -12.26 -28.89 -19.84
C ALA A 348 -12.83 -30.21 -19.32
N SER A 349 -12.17 -30.78 -18.33
CA SER A 349 -12.69 -31.92 -17.58
C SER A 349 -14.01 -31.56 -16.87
N SER A 350 -14.80 -32.56 -16.52
CA SER A 350 -16.03 -32.35 -15.73
C SER A 350 -15.76 -31.59 -14.43
N MET A 351 -14.59 -31.82 -13.83
CA MET A 351 -14.15 -31.17 -12.61
C MET A 351 -13.86 -29.66 -12.82
N ALA A 352 -13.13 -29.32 -13.88
CA ALA A 352 -12.86 -27.91 -14.22
C ALA A 352 -14.14 -27.12 -14.50
N ARG A 353 -15.17 -27.79 -15.10
CA ARG A 353 -16.49 -27.18 -15.32
C ARG A 353 -17.24 -26.94 -14.01
N ILE A 354 -17.17 -27.86 -13.05
CA ILE A 354 -17.77 -27.70 -11.72
C ILE A 354 -17.10 -26.54 -10.98
N ILE A 355 -15.76 -26.47 -10.99
CA ILE A 355 -15.01 -25.37 -10.37
C ILE A 355 -15.40 -24.03 -11.00
N ALA A 356 -15.45 -23.94 -12.33
CA ALA A 356 -15.86 -22.74 -13.04
C ALA A 356 -17.30 -22.34 -12.71
N ALA A 357 -18.23 -23.30 -12.62
CA ALA A 357 -19.63 -23.03 -12.24
C ALA A 357 -19.73 -22.51 -10.78
N VAL A 358 -18.94 -23.06 -9.85
CA VAL A 358 -18.88 -22.58 -8.47
C VAL A 358 -18.32 -21.17 -8.41
N LEU A 359 -17.21 -20.87 -9.14
CA LEU A 359 -16.63 -19.52 -9.20
C LEU A 359 -17.61 -18.50 -9.76
N VAL A 360 -18.31 -18.84 -10.85
CA VAL A 360 -19.32 -17.95 -11.44
C VAL A 360 -20.50 -17.77 -10.46
N GLY A 361 -20.95 -18.85 -9.82
CA GLY A 361 -22.05 -18.78 -8.85
C GLY A 361 -21.70 -17.92 -7.63
N VAL A 362 -20.51 -18.09 -7.06
CA VAL A 362 -20.02 -17.29 -5.93
C VAL A 362 -19.82 -15.84 -6.37
N GLY A 363 -19.20 -15.61 -7.55
CA GLY A 363 -19.02 -14.26 -8.08
C GLY A 363 -20.35 -13.52 -8.34
N ALA A 364 -21.37 -14.21 -8.87
CA ALA A 364 -22.71 -13.66 -9.07
C ALA A 364 -23.40 -13.32 -7.74
N LEU A 365 -23.32 -14.23 -6.76
CA LEU A 365 -23.88 -14.02 -5.42
C LEU A 365 -23.18 -12.87 -4.69
N ALA A 366 -21.87 -12.77 -4.83
CA ALA A 366 -21.08 -11.68 -4.30
C ALA A 366 -21.41 -10.35 -4.95
N GLY A 367 -21.51 -10.32 -6.28
CA GLY A 367 -21.90 -9.12 -7.02
C GLY A 367 -23.33 -8.66 -6.64
N MET A 368 -24.23 -9.60 -6.40
CA MET A 368 -25.58 -9.29 -5.92
C MET A 368 -25.55 -8.71 -4.50
N LEU A 369 -24.82 -9.34 -3.57
CA LEU A 369 -24.69 -8.84 -2.20
C LEU A 369 -24.07 -7.45 -2.15
N ILE A 370 -22.97 -7.22 -2.88
CA ILE A 370 -22.33 -5.90 -2.95
C ILE A 370 -23.29 -4.90 -3.58
N GLY A 371 -23.94 -5.24 -4.70
CA GLY A 371 -24.87 -4.35 -5.39
C GLY A 371 -26.14 -4.00 -4.62
N THR A 372 -26.53 -4.81 -3.65
CA THR A 372 -27.76 -4.57 -2.85
C THR A 372 -27.46 -4.03 -1.45
N LEU A 373 -26.45 -4.55 -0.77
CA LEU A 373 -26.15 -4.16 0.60
C LEU A 373 -25.23 -2.93 0.70
N PHE A 374 -24.30 -2.79 -0.23
CA PHE A 374 -23.34 -1.70 -0.16
C PHE A 374 -23.95 -0.31 -0.33
N PRO A 375 -24.89 -0.05 -1.26
CA PRO A 375 -25.59 1.22 -1.34
C PRO A 375 -26.36 1.56 -0.05
N GLY A 376 -27.12 0.59 0.49
CA GLY A 376 -27.83 0.79 1.75
C GLY A 376 -26.91 1.06 2.94
N PHE A 377 -25.74 0.47 2.97
CA PHE A 377 -24.72 0.74 4.00
C PHE A 377 -24.12 2.15 3.84
N THR A 378 -23.80 2.55 2.59
CA THR A 378 -23.31 3.91 2.32
C THR A 378 -24.34 4.96 2.69
N ASP A 379 -25.61 4.77 2.30
CA ASP A 379 -26.71 5.69 2.66
C ASP A 379 -26.87 5.80 4.19
N GLN A 380 -26.72 4.70 4.92
CA GLN A 380 -26.76 4.70 6.38
C GLN A 380 -25.60 5.46 6.99
N LEU A 381 -24.40 5.34 6.42
CA LEU A 381 -23.23 6.10 6.86
C LEU A 381 -23.40 7.60 6.59
N PHE A 382 -23.91 8.00 5.42
CA PHE A 382 -24.22 9.39 5.11
C PHE A 382 -25.25 9.97 6.09
N ASN A 383 -26.36 9.27 6.32
CA ASN A 383 -27.38 9.71 7.27
C ASN A 383 -26.81 9.85 8.70
N SER A 384 -25.94 8.93 9.11
CA SER A 384 -25.28 9.03 10.42
C SER A 384 -24.38 10.27 10.54
N GLN A 385 -23.72 10.70 9.47
CA GLN A 385 -22.93 11.94 9.47
C GLN A 385 -23.82 13.18 9.48
N PHE A 386 -24.93 13.17 8.75
CA PHE A 386 -25.92 14.25 8.83
C PHE A 386 -26.52 14.39 10.22
N ASP A 387 -26.96 13.31 10.86
CA ASP A 387 -27.49 13.32 12.22
C ASP A 387 -26.49 13.91 13.22
N LYS A 388 -25.21 13.58 13.03
CA LYS A 388 -24.11 14.07 13.85
C LYS A 388 -23.87 15.58 13.65
N ALA A 389 -23.85 16.04 12.39
CA ALA A 389 -23.71 17.45 12.05
C ALA A 389 -24.88 18.27 12.57
N GLU A 390 -26.12 17.81 12.40
CA GLU A 390 -27.34 18.44 12.88
C GLU A 390 -27.36 18.53 14.41
N TYR A 391 -26.93 17.49 15.10
CA TYR A 391 -26.80 17.51 16.55
C TYR A 391 -25.77 18.55 17.01
N CYS A 392 -24.59 18.62 16.36
CA CYS A 392 -23.57 19.60 16.71
C CYS A 392 -24.01 21.03 16.39
N ALA A 393 -24.71 21.25 15.27
CA ALA A 393 -25.29 22.54 14.93
C ALA A 393 -26.28 23.00 15.97
N SER A 394 -27.27 22.17 16.29
CA SER A 394 -28.30 22.48 17.30
C SER A 394 -27.72 22.80 18.68
N LEU A 395 -26.70 22.00 19.10
CA LEU A 395 -26.04 22.20 20.39
C LEU A 395 -25.22 23.49 20.42
N THR A 396 -24.63 23.88 19.29
CA THR A 396 -23.90 25.14 19.15
C THR A 396 -24.84 26.31 19.21
N LEU A 397 -25.98 26.26 18.53
CA LEU A 397 -27.01 27.28 18.56
C LEU A 397 -27.61 27.47 19.97
N GLU A 398 -27.86 26.38 20.71
CA GLU A 398 -28.34 26.43 22.09
C GLU A 398 -27.36 27.15 23.04
N ARG A 399 -26.06 27.04 22.78
CA ARG A 399 -25.01 27.64 23.65
C ARG A 399 -24.55 29.02 23.20
N MET A 400 -24.85 29.40 21.97
CA MET A 400 -24.37 30.64 21.39
C MET A 400 -25.07 31.88 21.99
N PRO A 401 -24.29 32.89 22.40
CA PRO A 401 -24.88 34.15 22.85
C PRO A 401 -25.29 35.00 21.63
N VAL A 402 -26.58 35.01 21.30
CA VAL A 402 -27.15 35.68 20.11
C VAL A 402 -26.77 37.17 20.05
N ASN A 403 -26.80 37.87 21.16
CA ASN A 403 -26.44 39.29 21.19
C ASN A 403 -24.94 39.53 20.88
N ALA A 404 -24.06 38.64 21.28
CA ALA A 404 -22.65 38.75 20.93
C ALA A 404 -22.42 38.46 19.42
N PHE A 405 -23.19 37.52 18.87
CA PHE A 405 -23.16 37.23 17.41
C PHE A 405 -23.65 38.45 16.62
N LEU A 406 -24.69 39.13 17.05
CA LEU A 406 -25.22 40.35 16.42
C LEU A 406 -24.24 41.52 16.40
N ASN A 407 -23.31 41.59 17.36
CA ASN A 407 -22.34 42.67 17.47
C ASN A 407 -21.10 42.49 16.59
N LEU A 408 -21.00 41.38 15.83
CA LEU A 408 -19.85 41.11 14.98
C LEU A 408 -20.08 41.68 13.56
N ASP A 409 -19.69 42.93 13.38
CA ASP A 409 -19.95 43.68 12.14
C ASP A 409 -18.69 43.98 11.34
N ALA A 410 -17.52 44.00 11.99
CA ALA A 410 -16.28 44.49 11.41
C ALA A 410 -15.08 43.55 11.69
N SER A 411 -14.05 43.52 10.84
CA SER A 411 -12.85 42.77 11.07
C SER A 411 -12.12 43.15 12.37
N SER A 412 -12.33 44.38 12.84
CA SER A 412 -11.86 44.85 14.16
C SER A 412 -12.41 44.07 15.33
N ASP A 413 -13.54 43.37 15.18
CA ASP A 413 -14.19 42.59 16.22
C ASP A 413 -13.51 41.26 16.46
N TYR A 414 -12.59 40.85 15.58
CA TYR A 414 -11.80 39.66 15.71
C TYR A 414 -11.01 39.64 17.02
N GLN A 415 -11.13 38.55 17.78
CA GLN A 415 -10.60 38.40 19.12
C GLN A 415 -11.15 39.41 20.15
N GLY A 416 -12.15 40.19 19.78
CA GLY A 416 -12.91 41.01 20.69
C GLY A 416 -13.74 40.18 21.70
N ARG A 417 -14.34 40.85 22.67
CA ARG A 417 -15.12 40.18 23.73
C ARG A 417 -16.26 39.33 23.18
N ASP A 418 -16.98 39.84 22.19
CA ASP A 418 -18.15 39.19 21.60
C ASP A 418 -17.72 38.05 20.68
N TYR A 419 -16.65 38.21 19.92
CA TYR A 419 -16.06 37.13 19.13
C TYR A 419 -15.63 35.94 20.01
N ILE A 420 -14.90 36.20 21.11
CA ILE A 420 -14.47 35.16 22.06
C ILE A 420 -15.67 34.44 22.67
N ALA A 421 -16.78 35.17 22.94
CA ALA A 421 -17.98 34.55 23.48
C ALA A 421 -18.62 33.57 22.50
N VAL A 422 -18.73 33.93 21.21
CA VAL A 422 -19.21 33.03 20.14
C VAL A 422 -18.24 31.86 19.91
N GLN A 423 -16.93 32.14 19.84
CA GLN A 423 -15.91 31.14 19.71
C GLN A 423 -15.93 30.10 20.86
N ASN A 424 -16.18 30.55 22.09
CA ASN A 424 -16.29 29.63 23.22
C ASN A 424 -17.51 28.72 23.12
N ALA A 425 -18.61 29.17 22.56
CA ALA A 425 -19.78 28.34 22.30
C ALA A 425 -19.43 27.23 21.30
N VAL A 426 -18.81 27.57 20.19
CA VAL A 426 -18.33 26.61 19.19
C VAL A 426 -17.30 25.64 19.80
N ASN A 427 -16.27 26.17 20.47
CA ASN A 427 -15.25 25.35 21.12
C ASN A 427 -15.83 24.39 22.17
N SER A 428 -16.90 24.77 22.83
CA SER A 428 -17.55 23.90 23.82
C SER A 428 -18.23 22.68 23.23
N VAL A 429 -18.49 22.68 21.92
CA VAL A 429 -19.07 21.54 21.17
C VAL A 429 -17.97 20.77 20.46
N PHE A 430 -17.08 21.46 19.75
CA PHE A 430 -16.10 20.85 18.87
C PHE A 430 -14.78 20.50 19.55
N LYS A 431 -14.36 21.18 20.63
CA LYS A 431 -13.10 20.90 21.35
C LYS A 431 -13.23 19.96 22.55
N THR A 432 -14.41 19.72 23.10
CA THR A 432 -14.58 18.97 24.36
C THR A 432 -14.43 17.44 24.24
N GLY A 433 -13.68 16.94 23.28
CA GLY A 433 -13.14 15.59 23.38
C GLY A 433 -14.14 14.44 23.30
N SER A 434 -15.33 14.66 22.77
CA SER A 434 -16.11 13.51 22.31
C SER A 434 -15.58 13.12 20.93
N ASP A 435 -15.16 11.87 20.77
CA ASP A 435 -14.72 11.27 19.49
C ASP A 435 -15.69 11.56 18.31
N SER A 436 -16.85 12.13 18.62
CA SER A 436 -17.91 12.39 17.66
C SER A 436 -17.80 13.71 16.90
N ALA A 437 -17.09 14.72 17.39
CA ALA A 437 -16.97 16.03 16.74
C ALA A 437 -15.60 16.25 16.03
N ASP A 438 -14.67 15.29 16.16
CA ASP A 438 -13.29 15.44 15.68
C ASP A 438 -13.17 15.61 14.17
N ASP A 439 -14.19 15.21 13.40
CA ASP A 439 -14.19 15.21 11.93
C ASP A 439 -15.08 16.29 11.33
N LEU A 440 -15.66 17.17 12.16
CA LEU A 440 -16.60 18.19 11.70
C LEU A 440 -15.97 19.59 11.70
N TYR A 441 -16.30 20.40 10.71
CA TYR A 441 -16.08 21.84 10.69
C TYR A 441 -17.36 22.59 11.05
N CYS A 442 -17.23 23.85 11.44
CA CYS A 442 -18.34 24.74 11.69
C CYS A 442 -18.02 26.12 11.13
N THR A 443 -18.86 26.63 10.27
CA THR A 443 -18.79 27.99 9.75
C THR A 443 -20.07 28.72 10.09
N MET A 444 -19.96 29.96 10.57
CA MET A 444 -21.11 30.81 10.85
C MET A 444 -21.12 32.01 9.90
N TYR A 445 -22.23 32.22 9.32
CA TYR A 445 -22.48 33.33 8.40
C TYR A 445 -23.49 34.29 9.02
N ARG A 446 -23.24 35.60 8.88
CA ARG A 446 -24.16 36.65 9.22
C ARG A 446 -24.64 37.38 7.98
N VAL A 447 -25.90 37.70 7.94
CA VAL A 447 -26.46 38.52 6.87
C VAL A 447 -26.19 40.01 7.22
N ILE A 448 -25.33 40.64 6.40
CA ILE A 448 -25.01 42.09 6.56
C ILE A 448 -25.34 42.75 5.23
N GLY A 449 -26.38 43.61 5.21
CA GLY A 449 -26.89 44.18 3.96
C GLY A 449 -27.48 43.09 3.04
N ASP A 450 -26.98 43.04 1.82
CA ASP A 450 -27.42 42.06 0.79
C ASP A 450 -26.43 40.88 0.67
N HIS A 451 -25.45 40.78 1.58
CA HIS A 451 -24.39 39.76 1.50
C HIS A 451 -24.31 38.91 2.76
N ASP A 452 -23.96 37.65 2.58
CA ASP A 452 -23.55 36.81 3.69
C ASP A 452 -22.07 37.04 4.00
N THR A 453 -21.77 37.12 5.27
CA THR A 453 -20.43 37.39 5.75
C THR A 453 -20.00 36.30 6.72
N ILE A 454 -18.85 35.70 6.47
CA ILE A 454 -18.29 34.70 7.38
C ILE A 454 -17.86 35.40 8.67
N VAL A 455 -18.48 35.03 9.77
CA VAL A 455 -18.15 35.58 11.09
C VAL A 455 -17.14 34.72 11.81
N LEU A 456 -17.27 33.42 11.72
CA LEU A 456 -16.41 32.48 12.41
C LEU A 456 -16.30 31.16 11.60
N THR A 457 -15.07 30.65 11.47
CA THR A 457 -14.81 29.32 10.92
C THR A 457 -14.01 28.51 11.93
N TYR A 458 -14.53 27.36 12.33
CA TYR A 458 -13.85 26.35 13.11
C TYR A 458 -13.38 25.22 12.16
N SER A 459 -12.28 25.47 11.50
CA SER A 459 -11.64 24.52 10.56
C SER A 459 -10.13 24.83 10.48
N LEU A 460 -9.43 24.17 9.60
CA LEU A 460 -8.00 24.44 9.31
C LEU A 460 -7.74 25.85 8.78
N ASP A 461 -8.74 26.45 8.17
CA ASP A 461 -8.65 27.78 7.56
C ASP A 461 -9.36 28.81 8.45
N GLU A 462 -8.74 29.12 9.60
CA GLU A 462 -9.29 30.08 10.58
C GLU A 462 -9.29 31.54 10.09
N ASN A 463 -8.84 31.80 8.88
CA ASN A 463 -8.54 33.13 8.37
C ASN A 463 -9.69 33.72 7.55
N SER A 464 -10.93 33.25 7.74
CA SER A 464 -12.07 33.65 6.92
C SER A 464 -13.05 34.61 7.57
N MET A 465 -12.71 35.19 8.73
CA MET A 465 -13.61 36.11 9.39
C MET A 465 -13.89 37.37 8.55
N LEU A 466 -15.15 37.73 8.48
CA LEU A 466 -15.66 38.89 7.76
C LEU A 466 -15.28 39.01 6.28
N LEU A 467 -15.17 37.84 5.64
CA LEU A 467 -15.07 37.81 4.19
C LEU A 467 -16.46 37.82 3.56
N PRO A 468 -16.74 38.75 2.65
CA PRO A 468 -17.95 38.69 1.86
C PRO A 468 -17.96 37.36 1.09
N TYR A 469 -19.02 36.62 1.22
CA TYR A 469 -19.26 35.39 0.49
C TYR A 469 -20.29 35.70 -0.59
N ASP A 470 -19.95 35.56 -1.86
CA ASP A 470 -20.87 35.77 -2.97
C ASP A 470 -21.80 34.58 -3.08
N TRP A 471 -22.88 34.61 -2.36
CA TRP A 471 -24.02 33.79 -2.72
C TRP A 471 -24.92 34.56 -3.69
N GLU A 472 -25.30 33.91 -4.77
CA GLU A 472 -26.35 34.45 -5.65
C GLU A 472 -27.67 34.41 -4.89
N TYR A 473 -27.98 35.52 -4.24
CA TYR A 473 -29.03 35.64 -3.22
C TYR A 473 -30.44 35.47 -3.81
N GLU A 474 -30.69 35.79 -5.07
CA GLU A 474 -32.05 35.93 -5.60
C GLU A 474 -32.80 34.62 -5.84
N ASP A 475 -32.10 33.48 -5.98
CA ASP A 475 -32.75 32.16 -6.19
C ASP A 475 -32.10 31.03 -5.34
N SER A 476 -31.35 31.37 -4.29
CA SER A 476 -30.59 30.38 -3.55
C SER A 476 -31.42 29.55 -2.59
N GLU A 477 -30.97 28.33 -2.35
CA GLU A 477 -31.58 27.43 -1.35
C GLU A 477 -31.43 27.99 0.05
N GLU A 478 -30.42 28.82 0.29
CA GLU A 478 -30.13 29.54 1.53
C GLU A 478 -31.21 30.53 1.89
N GLN A 479 -31.68 31.33 0.92
CA GLN A 479 -32.80 32.23 1.12
C GLN A 479 -34.08 31.46 1.51
N ALA A 480 -34.25 30.26 0.96
CA ALA A 480 -35.34 29.39 1.37
C ALA A 480 -35.20 28.91 2.85
N ILE A 481 -33.99 28.71 3.34
CA ILE A 481 -33.73 28.38 4.74
C ILE A 481 -34.03 29.58 5.62
N LEU A 482 -33.50 30.77 5.28
CA LEU A 482 -33.75 32.00 6.00
C LEU A 482 -35.25 32.35 6.03
N THR A 483 -35.99 32.17 4.92
CA THR A 483 -37.42 32.45 4.86
C THR A 483 -38.28 31.43 5.61
N SER A 484 -37.87 30.11 5.54
CA SER A 484 -38.67 29.05 6.18
C SER A 484 -38.33 28.83 7.64
N GLY A 485 -37.18 29.31 8.10
CA GLY A 485 -36.65 29.04 9.45
C GLY A 485 -36.32 27.55 9.71
N LYS A 486 -36.08 26.78 8.66
CA LYS A 486 -35.80 25.33 8.76
C LYS A 486 -34.50 24.97 8.05
N GLY A 487 -33.61 24.30 8.78
CA GLY A 487 -32.38 23.79 8.24
C GLY A 487 -32.58 22.72 7.17
N ARG A 488 -31.53 22.49 6.38
CA ARG A 488 -31.47 21.49 5.33
C ARG A 488 -30.12 20.80 5.33
N GLN A 489 -30.11 19.57 4.75
CA GLN A 489 -28.94 18.74 4.58
C GLN A 489 -28.46 18.80 3.13
N TYR A 490 -27.16 18.95 2.93
CA TYR A 490 -26.53 19.09 1.61
C TYR A 490 -25.37 18.13 1.41
N VAL A 491 -25.21 17.69 0.17
CA VAL A 491 -23.98 17.07 -0.34
C VAL A 491 -23.51 17.94 -1.51
N ASN A 492 -22.55 18.78 -1.27
CA ASN A 492 -21.93 19.60 -2.32
C ASN A 492 -20.74 18.89 -2.93
N ARG A 493 -20.67 18.84 -4.26
CA ARG A 493 -19.53 18.35 -5.02
C ARG A 493 -19.17 19.40 -6.05
N SER A 494 -18.31 20.31 -5.65
CA SER A 494 -17.83 21.41 -6.50
C SER A 494 -16.34 21.24 -6.82
N VAL A 495 -15.81 22.19 -7.59
CA VAL A 495 -14.36 22.29 -7.86
C VAL A 495 -13.60 22.64 -6.58
N GLU A 496 -14.23 23.35 -5.65
CA GLU A 496 -13.68 23.76 -4.35
C GLU A 496 -13.55 22.61 -3.35
N GLY A 497 -14.18 21.49 -3.61
CA GLY A 497 -14.16 20.31 -2.77
C GLY A 497 -15.47 19.56 -2.76
N SER A 498 -15.52 18.51 -1.98
CA SER A 498 -16.75 17.72 -1.78
C SER A 498 -17.08 17.70 -0.30
N TYR A 499 -18.19 18.28 0.09
CA TYR A 499 -18.59 18.43 1.48
C TYR A 499 -19.96 17.82 1.71
N LEU A 500 -20.15 17.28 2.91
CA LEU A 500 -21.43 16.88 3.46
C LEU A 500 -21.70 17.80 4.64
N PHE A 501 -22.77 18.57 4.60
CA PHE A 501 -23.07 19.53 5.65
C PHE A 501 -24.55 19.74 5.89
N VAL A 502 -24.84 20.28 7.05
CA VAL A 502 -26.17 20.78 7.46
C VAL A 502 -26.07 22.29 7.55
N LEU A 503 -27.06 22.97 7.01
CA LEU A 503 -27.18 24.42 7.05
C LEU A 503 -28.43 24.77 7.84
N ASP A 504 -28.27 25.37 9.03
CA ASP A 504 -29.35 25.74 9.92
C ASP A 504 -29.42 27.25 10.12
N PRO A 505 -30.65 27.87 10.24
CA PRO A 505 -30.75 29.29 10.47
C PRO A 505 -30.42 29.65 11.92
N ILE A 506 -29.70 30.75 12.10
CA ILE A 506 -29.47 31.40 13.39
C ILE A 506 -30.61 32.39 13.60
N LEU A 507 -31.39 32.22 14.67
CA LEU A 507 -32.55 33.03 14.95
C LEU A 507 -32.29 34.01 16.10
N ASP A 508 -32.88 35.21 16.04
CA ASP A 508 -32.91 36.15 17.14
C ASP A 508 -33.92 35.73 18.23
N GLU A 509 -34.03 36.53 19.33
CA GLU A 509 -34.97 36.26 20.41
C GLU A 509 -36.46 36.35 19.96
N ASP A 510 -36.72 37.03 18.86
CA ASP A 510 -38.05 37.18 18.27
C ASP A 510 -38.36 36.11 17.21
N GLY A 511 -37.39 35.26 16.90
CA GLY A 511 -37.51 34.16 15.91
C GLY A 511 -37.22 34.58 14.45
N ASN A 512 -36.63 35.75 14.22
CA ASN A 512 -36.23 36.18 12.89
C ASN A 512 -34.83 35.62 12.57
N PRO A 513 -34.58 35.18 11.33
CA PRO A 513 -33.28 34.70 10.94
C PRO A 513 -32.27 35.85 10.79
N ILE A 514 -31.14 35.74 11.47
CA ILE A 514 -30.05 36.73 11.48
C ILE A 514 -28.77 36.21 10.85
N GLY A 515 -28.71 34.94 10.52
CA GLY A 515 -27.57 34.28 9.90
C GLY A 515 -27.79 32.80 9.74
N LEU A 516 -26.74 32.11 9.35
CA LEU A 516 -26.71 30.67 9.10
C LEU A 516 -25.55 30.01 9.82
N ILE A 517 -25.72 28.78 10.26
CA ILE A 517 -24.66 27.91 10.76
C ILE A 517 -24.53 26.71 9.82
N GLU A 518 -23.34 26.51 9.31
CA GLU A 518 -22.95 25.36 8.52
C GLU A 518 -22.08 24.42 9.35
N VAL A 519 -22.49 23.18 9.48
CA VAL A 519 -21.72 22.14 10.15
C VAL A 519 -21.60 20.95 9.21
N GLY A 520 -20.39 20.53 8.92
CA GLY A 520 -20.17 19.48 7.95
C GLY A 520 -18.84 18.79 8.07
N THR A 521 -18.57 17.91 7.12
CA THR A 521 -17.32 17.15 6.99
C THR A 521 -16.86 17.10 5.56
N ASP A 522 -15.54 16.96 5.35
CA ASP A 522 -14.97 16.70 4.03
C ASP A 522 -15.38 15.30 3.54
N LEU A 523 -16.05 15.28 2.40
CA LEU A 523 -16.53 14.06 1.78
C LEU A 523 -15.41 13.22 1.17
N GLN A 524 -14.26 13.83 0.80
CA GLN A 524 -13.17 13.08 0.15
C GLN A 524 -12.52 12.07 1.10
N SER A 525 -12.23 12.46 2.32
CA SER A 525 -11.69 11.55 3.35
C SER A 525 -12.68 10.42 3.63
N PHE A 526 -13.95 10.72 3.72
CA PHE A 526 -15.03 9.77 3.92
C PHE A 526 -15.23 8.82 2.73
N GLU A 527 -15.20 9.33 1.49
CA GLU A 527 -15.25 8.49 0.28
C GLU A 527 -14.00 7.61 0.11
N GLN A 528 -12.83 8.06 0.57
CA GLN A 528 -11.63 7.23 0.60
C GLN A 528 -11.78 6.07 1.59
N GLU A 529 -12.35 6.32 2.75
CA GLU A 529 -12.63 5.29 3.75
C GLU A 529 -13.66 4.27 3.24
N ILE A 530 -14.76 4.73 2.63
CA ILE A 530 -15.75 3.86 1.97
C ILE A 530 -15.08 3.02 0.86
N ARG A 531 -14.25 3.63 0.03
CA ARG A 531 -13.50 2.90 -1.01
C ARG A 531 -12.57 1.86 -0.41
N ARG A 532 -11.88 2.20 0.67
CA ARG A 532 -10.99 1.26 1.40
C ARG A 532 -11.80 0.07 1.94
N LEU A 533 -12.94 0.33 2.59
CA LEU A 533 -13.85 -0.74 3.06
C LEU A 533 -14.34 -1.62 1.90
N LEU A 534 -14.66 -1.05 0.75
CA LEU A 534 -15.05 -1.81 -0.44
C LEU A 534 -13.90 -2.69 -0.96
N TYR A 535 -12.68 -2.15 -1.02
CA TYR A 535 -11.50 -2.94 -1.41
C TYR A 535 -11.23 -4.08 -0.44
N ASP A 536 -11.33 -3.83 0.86
CA ASP A 536 -11.15 -4.84 1.90
C ASP A 536 -12.20 -5.96 1.77
N LEU A 537 -13.44 -5.60 1.55
CA LEU A 537 -14.54 -6.55 1.34
C LEU A 537 -14.33 -7.39 0.07
N LEU A 538 -13.91 -6.77 -1.03
CA LEU A 538 -13.62 -7.47 -2.28
C LEU A 538 -12.43 -8.43 -2.13
N LEU A 539 -11.35 -8.00 -1.46
CA LEU A 539 -10.19 -8.85 -1.22
C LEU A 539 -10.51 -10.01 -0.29
N ASN A 540 -11.28 -9.78 0.77
CA ASN A 540 -11.78 -10.83 1.64
C ASN A 540 -12.60 -11.88 0.86
N LEU A 541 -13.49 -11.41 0.00
CA LEU A 541 -14.33 -12.28 -0.83
C LEU A 541 -13.50 -13.11 -1.82
N ILE A 542 -12.51 -12.48 -2.48
CA ILE A 542 -11.58 -13.18 -3.39
C ILE A 542 -10.81 -14.26 -2.61
N ALA A 543 -10.28 -13.90 -1.44
CA ALA A 543 -9.51 -14.82 -0.61
C ALA A 543 -10.34 -16.03 -0.15
N VAL A 544 -11.53 -15.78 0.38
CA VAL A 544 -12.44 -16.84 0.82
C VAL A 544 -12.89 -17.73 -0.33
N THR A 545 -13.19 -17.13 -1.50
CA THR A 545 -13.57 -17.90 -2.70
C THR A 545 -12.43 -18.78 -3.18
N ALA A 546 -11.22 -18.25 -3.25
CA ALA A 546 -10.03 -18.98 -3.68
C ALA A 546 -9.75 -20.19 -2.74
N VAL A 547 -9.74 -19.95 -1.44
CA VAL A 547 -9.57 -21.02 -0.45
C VAL A 547 -10.69 -22.07 -0.52
N SER A 548 -11.94 -21.61 -0.65
CA SER A 548 -13.09 -22.52 -0.78
C SER A 548 -12.96 -23.45 -1.98
N VAL A 549 -12.51 -22.91 -3.14
CA VAL A 549 -12.26 -23.71 -4.34
C VAL A 549 -11.09 -24.68 -4.11
N MET A 550 -10.01 -24.24 -3.50
CA MET A 550 -8.85 -25.09 -3.20
C MET A 550 -9.25 -26.27 -2.30
N VAL A 551 -9.96 -25.97 -1.21
CA VAL A 551 -10.45 -27.01 -0.27
C VAL A 551 -11.47 -27.92 -0.94
N LEU A 552 -12.40 -27.37 -1.74
CA LEU A 552 -13.39 -28.15 -2.47
C LEU A 552 -12.74 -29.19 -3.41
N VAL A 553 -11.69 -28.80 -4.09
CA VAL A 553 -10.90 -29.72 -4.96
C VAL A 553 -10.37 -30.90 -4.14
N GLU A 554 -9.78 -30.63 -2.97
CA GLU A 554 -9.23 -31.68 -2.11
C GLU A 554 -10.34 -32.60 -1.56
N VAL A 555 -11.48 -32.04 -1.14
CA VAL A 555 -12.65 -32.81 -0.67
C VAL A 555 -13.20 -33.69 -1.80
N ILE A 556 -13.28 -33.23 -3.04
CA ILE A 556 -13.76 -34.04 -4.18
C ILE A 556 -12.80 -35.21 -4.44
N TYR A 557 -11.47 -34.99 -4.44
CA TYR A 557 -10.50 -36.06 -4.57
C TYR A 557 -10.65 -37.06 -3.40
N PHE A 558 -10.77 -36.59 -2.19
CA PHE A 558 -10.95 -37.41 -1.01
C PHE A 558 -12.21 -38.29 -1.09
N ILE A 559 -13.35 -37.71 -1.49
CA ILE A 559 -14.61 -38.49 -1.67
C ILE A 559 -14.43 -39.58 -2.72
N ARG A 560 -13.74 -39.31 -3.83
CA ARG A 560 -13.44 -40.33 -4.84
C ARG A 560 -12.53 -41.41 -4.30
N GLY A 561 -11.49 -41.06 -3.58
CA GLY A 561 -10.56 -42.00 -2.95
C GLY A 561 -11.27 -42.85 -1.88
N HIS A 562 -12.14 -42.22 -1.08
CA HIS A 562 -12.91 -42.93 -0.07
C HIS A 562 -13.86 -43.99 -0.70
N ARG A 563 -14.54 -43.64 -1.80
CA ARG A 563 -15.40 -44.60 -2.53
C ARG A 563 -14.59 -45.76 -3.11
N ARG A 564 -13.40 -45.52 -3.66
CA ARG A 564 -12.50 -46.57 -4.13
C ARG A 564 -12.03 -47.47 -2.99
N TYR A 565 -11.60 -46.88 -1.87
CA TYR A 565 -11.17 -47.59 -0.69
C TYR A 565 -12.29 -48.54 -0.15
N GLN A 566 -13.54 -48.08 -0.16
CA GLN A 566 -14.69 -48.92 0.24
C GLN A 566 -15.00 -50.02 -0.77
N ALA A 567 -14.75 -49.81 -2.06
CA ALA A 567 -14.97 -50.82 -3.09
C ALA A 567 -13.89 -51.91 -3.04
N GLU A 568 -12.62 -51.56 -2.90
CA GLU A 568 -11.48 -52.47 -2.81
C GLU A 568 -11.49 -53.29 -1.50
N GLY A 569 -11.95 -52.69 -0.39
CA GLY A 569 -12.09 -53.38 0.89
C GLY A 569 -13.16 -54.50 0.94
N LYS A 570 -13.93 -54.72 -0.14
CA LYS A 570 -14.90 -55.81 -0.31
C LYS A 570 -14.34 -57.02 -1.05
N GLU A 571 -13.12 -56.90 -1.63
CA GLU A 571 -12.45 -58.01 -2.28
C GLU A 571 -11.60 -58.81 -1.28
N PRO A 572 -11.67 -60.18 -1.29
CA PRO A 572 -11.00 -61.00 -0.27
C PRO A 572 -9.51 -61.23 -0.53
N ARG A 573 -8.80 -60.30 -1.14
CA ARG A 573 -7.36 -60.38 -1.37
C ARG A 573 -6.59 -59.54 -0.35
N GLY A 574 -5.69 -60.16 0.34
CA GLY A 574 -5.01 -59.80 1.60
C GLY A 574 -4.13 -58.52 1.62
N HIS A 575 -4.19 -57.64 0.66
CA HIS A 575 -3.51 -56.36 0.68
C HIS A 575 -4.48 -55.23 0.38
N ILE A 576 -4.77 -54.39 1.37
CA ILE A 576 -5.55 -53.16 1.19
C ILE A 576 -4.62 -52.06 0.71
N THR A 577 -4.70 -51.74 -0.57
CA THR A 577 -3.97 -50.61 -1.17
C THR A 577 -4.72 -49.31 -0.86
N ILE A 578 -4.05 -48.32 -0.25
CA ILE A 578 -4.68 -47.03 0.01
C ILE A 578 -4.67 -46.21 -1.27
N PRO A 579 -5.81 -45.73 -1.78
CA PRO A 579 -5.84 -44.90 -2.98
C PRO A 579 -5.04 -43.63 -2.82
N ALA A 580 -4.33 -43.20 -3.89
CA ALA A 580 -3.51 -41.98 -3.90
C ALA A 580 -4.32 -40.72 -3.52
N GLU A 581 -5.62 -40.68 -3.83
CA GLU A 581 -6.52 -39.59 -3.49
C GLU A 581 -6.73 -39.42 -1.98
N VAL A 582 -6.68 -40.52 -1.21
CA VAL A 582 -6.76 -40.48 0.25
C VAL A 582 -5.45 -40.00 0.86
N LEU A 583 -4.32 -40.48 0.34
CA LEU A 583 -2.99 -40.00 0.74
C LEU A 583 -2.82 -38.50 0.45
N ARG A 584 -3.35 -38.03 -0.66
CA ARG A 584 -3.40 -36.62 -1.05
C ARG A 584 -4.03 -35.74 0.04
N MET A 585 -5.15 -36.18 0.64
CA MET A 585 -5.83 -35.42 1.70
C MET A 585 -4.99 -35.32 2.97
N ILE A 586 -4.24 -36.34 3.33
CA ILE A 586 -3.34 -36.36 4.48
C ILE A 586 -2.22 -35.31 4.28
N VAL A 587 -1.60 -35.30 3.09
CA VAL A 587 -0.55 -34.34 2.73
C VAL A 587 -1.11 -32.92 2.76
N PHE A 588 -2.26 -32.70 2.15
CA PHE A 588 -2.93 -31.41 2.16
C PHE A 588 -3.13 -30.87 3.58
N LEU A 589 -3.67 -31.67 4.48
CA LEU A 589 -3.97 -31.25 5.86
C LEU A 589 -2.70 -30.94 6.68
N ILE A 590 -1.61 -31.69 6.47
CA ILE A 590 -0.34 -31.41 7.13
C ILE A 590 0.14 -30.00 6.73
N PHE A 591 0.24 -29.74 5.43
CA PHE A 591 0.70 -28.45 4.94
C PHE A 591 -0.30 -27.32 5.23
N PHE A 592 -1.61 -27.59 5.19
CA PHE A 592 -2.64 -26.62 5.55
C PHE A 592 -2.51 -26.17 7.00
N PHE A 593 -2.45 -27.08 7.97
CA PHE A 593 -2.36 -26.73 9.38
C PHE A 593 -1.00 -26.12 9.75
N THR A 594 0.09 -26.59 9.16
CA THR A 594 1.42 -26.01 9.39
C THR A 594 1.45 -24.55 8.91
N ASN A 595 0.83 -24.25 7.77
CA ASN A 595 0.87 -22.92 7.16
C ASN A 595 -0.28 -22.00 7.54
N LEU A 596 -1.25 -22.45 8.32
CA LEU A 596 -2.36 -21.62 8.80
C LEU A 596 -1.87 -20.40 9.63
N THR A 597 -0.74 -20.52 10.26
CA THR A 597 -0.13 -19.47 11.10
C THR A 597 1.07 -18.77 10.44
N THR A 598 1.39 -19.09 9.19
CA THR A 598 2.59 -18.55 8.49
C THR A 598 2.58 -17.03 8.36
N ALA A 599 1.40 -16.41 8.19
CA ALA A 599 1.32 -14.95 8.06
C ALA A 599 1.77 -14.21 9.34
N ILE A 600 1.52 -14.78 10.52
CA ILE A 600 1.79 -14.14 11.81
C ILE A 600 3.00 -14.71 12.53
N LEU A 601 3.31 -15.99 12.35
CA LEU A 601 4.30 -16.71 13.17
C LEU A 601 5.71 -16.07 13.15
N PRO A 602 6.27 -15.60 12.01
CA PRO A 602 7.58 -14.96 11.98
C PRO A 602 7.61 -13.65 12.78
N VAL A 603 6.57 -12.83 12.64
CA VAL A 603 6.42 -11.55 13.36
C VAL A 603 6.28 -11.81 14.86
N TYR A 604 5.47 -12.80 15.22
CA TYR A 604 5.25 -13.19 16.61
C TYR A 604 6.52 -13.77 17.26
N ALA A 605 7.26 -14.65 16.55
CA ALA A 605 8.54 -15.17 17.00
C ALA A 605 9.56 -14.03 17.21
N MET A 606 9.57 -13.02 16.37
CA MET A 606 10.45 -11.85 16.50
C MET A 606 10.10 -11.02 17.74
N LYS A 607 8.84 -10.73 18.00
CA LYS A 607 8.39 -10.01 19.21
C LYS A 607 8.78 -10.77 20.50
N LEU A 608 8.64 -12.08 20.50
CA LEU A 608 9.03 -12.91 21.66
C LEU A 608 10.55 -13.04 21.81
N ALA A 609 11.31 -13.10 20.71
CA ALA A 609 12.76 -13.12 20.72
C ALA A 609 13.35 -11.82 21.27
N ASP A 610 12.74 -10.68 20.92
CA ASP A 610 13.12 -9.36 21.41
C ASP A 610 13.03 -9.26 22.94
N SER A 611 12.02 -9.90 23.54
CA SER A 611 11.86 -9.93 25.00
C SER A 611 12.95 -10.72 25.75
N LEU A 612 13.72 -11.58 25.08
CA LEU A 612 14.73 -12.45 25.70
C LEU A 612 16.07 -11.79 25.91
N HIS A 613 16.41 -10.71 25.21
CA HIS A 613 17.64 -9.91 25.35
C HIS A 613 18.92 -10.74 25.54
N ILE A 614 19.22 -11.64 24.58
CA ILE A 614 20.46 -12.47 24.63
C ILE A 614 21.63 -11.66 24.04
N PRO A 615 22.67 -11.26 24.81
CA PRO A 615 23.62 -10.24 24.38
C PRO A 615 24.53 -10.60 23.20
N TRP A 616 24.60 -11.89 22.82
CA TRP A 616 25.52 -12.39 21.78
C TRP A 616 24.81 -12.93 20.54
N ILE A 617 23.46 -12.89 20.49
CA ILE A 617 22.66 -13.29 19.32
C ILE A 617 21.69 -12.14 19.01
N SER A 618 21.62 -11.70 17.76
CA SER A 618 20.63 -10.71 17.37
C SER A 618 19.19 -11.28 17.41
N THR A 619 18.21 -10.44 17.69
CA THR A 619 16.80 -10.80 17.76
C THR A 619 16.31 -11.49 16.48
N GLU A 620 16.79 -11.02 15.32
CA GLU A 620 16.44 -11.57 14.01
C GLU A 620 16.94 -13.01 13.83
N VAL A 621 18.17 -13.30 14.27
CA VAL A 621 18.73 -14.66 14.23
C VAL A 621 18.02 -15.58 15.22
N LEU A 622 17.71 -15.06 16.40
CA LEU A 622 16.97 -15.83 17.40
C LEU A 622 15.55 -16.17 16.89
N ALA A 623 14.87 -15.24 16.27
CA ALA A 623 13.53 -15.46 15.69
C ALA A 623 13.51 -16.51 14.57
N ALA A 624 14.63 -16.79 13.92
CA ALA A 624 14.75 -17.84 12.90
C ALA A 624 14.78 -19.27 13.47
N VAL A 625 15.17 -19.41 14.74
CA VAL A 625 15.40 -20.72 15.38
C VAL A 625 14.17 -21.63 15.33
N PRO A 626 12.92 -21.21 15.64
CA PRO A 626 11.77 -22.09 15.59
C PRO A 626 11.53 -22.70 14.20
N PHE A 627 11.72 -21.92 13.14
CA PHE A 627 11.51 -22.37 11.76
C PHE A 627 12.57 -23.37 11.33
N SER A 628 13.83 -23.04 11.54
CA SER A 628 14.93 -23.93 11.21
C SER A 628 14.89 -25.22 12.02
N ALA A 629 14.54 -25.15 13.31
CA ALA A 629 14.38 -26.31 14.16
C ALA A 629 13.29 -27.26 13.68
N GLU A 630 12.16 -26.73 13.19
CA GLU A 630 11.06 -27.52 12.61
C GLU A 630 11.55 -28.33 11.41
N VAL A 631 12.19 -27.67 10.45
CA VAL A 631 12.64 -28.31 9.21
C VAL A 631 13.79 -29.29 9.47
N ILE A 632 14.74 -28.94 10.35
CA ILE A 632 15.83 -29.85 10.75
C ILE A 632 15.27 -31.10 11.43
N ALA A 633 14.31 -30.92 12.35
CA ALA A 633 13.68 -32.06 13.02
C ALA A 633 12.94 -32.94 12.01
N GLY A 634 12.20 -32.35 11.07
CA GLY A 634 11.54 -33.07 9.97
C GLY A 634 12.53 -33.85 9.10
N ALA A 635 13.62 -33.24 8.68
CA ALA A 635 14.68 -33.86 7.90
C ALA A 635 15.35 -35.05 8.64
N LEU A 636 15.75 -34.84 9.88
CA LEU A 636 16.39 -35.90 10.70
C LEU A 636 15.45 -37.09 10.91
N PHE A 637 14.21 -36.82 11.27
CA PHE A 637 13.24 -37.87 11.54
C PHE A 637 12.70 -38.54 10.27
N SER A 638 12.75 -37.90 9.11
CA SER A 638 12.53 -38.59 7.82
C SER A 638 13.64 -39.60 7.50
N LEU A 639 14.90 -39.26 7.80
CA LEU A 639 16.04 -40.20 7.63
C LEU A 639 15.95 -41.40 8.58
N PHE A 640 15.66 -41.13 9.86
CA PHE A 640 15.54 -42.21 10.85
C PHE A 640 14.18 -42.87 10.86
N GLY A 641 13.19 -42.35 10.14
CA GLY A 641 11.80 -42.77 10.09
C GLY A 641 11.64 -44.24 9.68
N ALA A 642 12.41 -44.73 8.72
CA ALA A 642 12.42 -46.15 8.35
C ALA A 642 12.78 -47.07 9.54
N SER A 643 13.69 -46.63 10.42
CA SER A 643 14.06 -47.38 11.63
C SER A 643 12.95 -47.28 12.68
N VAL A 644 12.26 -46.15 12.80
CA VAL A 644 11.12 -45.95 13.69
C VAL A 644 9.95 -46.86 13.24
N ILE A 645 9.65 -46.89 11.94
CA ILE A 645 8.59 -47.70 11.34
C ILE A 645 8.87 -49.22 11.60
N ARG A 646 10.11 -49.68 11.41
CA ARG A 646 10.50 -51.06 11.68
C ARG A 646 10.35 -51.45 13.15
N LYS A 647 10.68 -50.56 14.10
CA LYS A 647 10.60 -50.84 15.54
C LYS A 647 9.17 -50.76 16.09
N LEU A 648 8.37 -49.82 15.65
CA LEU A 648 7.02 -49.54 16.21
C LEU A 648 5.88 -50.11 15.40
N SER A 649 6.07 -50.66 14.23
CA SER A 649 5.13 -50.90 13.14
C SER A 649 4.58 -49.60 12.51
N LEU A 650 4.21 -49.66 11.24
CA LEU A 650 3.69 -48.53 10.48
C LEU A 650 2.49 -47.86 11.20
N LYS A 651 1.55 -48.64 11.72
CA LYS A 651 0.34 -48.14 12.39
C LYS A 651 0.66 -47.33 13.64
N ARG A 652 1.51 -47.86 14.53
CA ARG A 652 1.90 -47.18 15.76
C ARG A 652 2.77 -45.94 15.48
N ALA A 653 3.67 -46.03 14.50
CA ALA A 653 4.49 -44.90 14.09
C ALA A 653 3.62 -43.76 13.53
N ALA A 654 2.66 -44.05 12.64
CA ALA A 654 1.76 -43.04 12.05
C ALA A 654 0.90 -42.36 13.12
N LEU A 655 0.29 -43.15 14.04
CA LEU A 655 -0.54 -42.57 15.12
C LEU A 655 0.28 -41.73 16.10
N LEU A 656 1.46 -42.21 16.51
CA LEU A 656 2.35 -41.47 17.39
C LEU A 656 2.74 -40.11 16.73
N CYS A 657 3.09 -40.15 15.49
CA CYS A 657 3.54 -38.93 14.78
C CYS A 657 2.39 -37.95 14.51
N ALA A 658 1.16 -38.42 14.24
CA ALA A 658 -0.03 -37.59 14.18
C ALA A 658 -0.36 -36.95 15.55
N THR A 659 -0.17 -37.67 16.64
CA THR A 659 -0.33 -37.14 18.00
C THR A 659 0.75 -36.06 18.29
N LEU A 660 2.00 -36.34 17.93
CA LEU A 660 3.10 -35.38 18.09
C LEU A 660 2.85 -34.09 17.27
N PHE A 661 2.37 -34.23 16.03
CA PHE A 661 2.04 -33.09 15.19
C PHE A 661 1.00 -32.18 15.85
N THR A 662 -0.12 -32.76 16.34
CA THR A 662 -1.15 -31.99 17.06
C THR A 662 -0.63 -31.42 18.39
N ALA A 663 0.15 -32.19 19.16
CA ALA A 663 0.76 -31.69 20.39
C ALA A 663 1.73 -30.53 20.15
N GLY A 664 2.51 -30.59 19.08
CA GLY A 664 3.43 -29.51 18.72
C GLY A 664 2.68 -28.21 18.34
N LEU A 665 1.56 -28.33 17.61
CA LEU A 665 0.69 -27.17 17.34
C LEU A 665 0.07 -26.61 18.63
N ALA A 666 -0.30 -27.48 19.59
CA ALA A 666 -0.81 -27.05 20.88
C ALA A 666 0.23 -26.33 21.74
N LEU A 667 1.50 -26.70 21.64
CA LEU A 667 2.60 -25.99 22.33
C LEU A 667 2.79 -24.55 21.82
N ARG A 668 2.48 -24.27 20.55
CA ARG A 668 2.54 -22.92 19.99
C ARG A 668 1.48 -21.95 20.54
N VAL A 669 0.46 -22.44 21.22
CA VAL A 669 -0.56 -21.62 21.89
C VAL A 669 0.03 -20.80 23.04
N PHE A 670 1.07 -21.29 23.69
CA PHE A 670 1.70 -20.60 24.81
C PHE A 670 2.59 -19.47 24.32
N PRO A 671 2.43 -18.21 24.83
CA PRO A 671 3.17 -17.04 24.41
C PRO A 671 4.60 -17.04 25.00
N ASN A 672 5.37 -18.04 24.67
CA ASN A 672 6.74 -18.22 25.13
C ASN A 672 7.64 -18.72 24.00
N PHE A 673 8.73 -18.06 23.76
CA PHE A 673 9.67 -18.37 22.66
C PHE A 673 10.12 -19.85 22.68
N TRP A 674 10.48 -20.38 23.85
CA TRP A 674 10.96 -21.77 23.99
C TRP A 674 9.84 -22.79 23.76
N MET A 675 8.60 -22.46 24.14
CA MET A 675 7.45 -23.32 23.87
C MET A 675 7.11 -23.36 22.38
N ILE A 676 7.22 -22.22 21.67
CA ILE A 676 7.07 -22.18 20.22
C ILE A 676 8.17 -23.00 19.55
N THR A 677 9.42 -22.85 19.97
CA THR A 677 10.56 -23.60 19.42
C THR A 677 10.40 -25.09 19.66
N LEU A 678 10.05 -25.50 20.88
CA LEU A 678 9.77 -26.91 21.20
C LEU A 678 8.59 -27.45 20.38
N GLY A 679 7.51 -26.66 20.26
CA GLY A 679 6.38 -26.98 19.43
C GLY A 679 6.77 -27.21 17.97
N SER A 680 7.63 -26.35 17.43
CA SER A 680 8.18 -26.48 16.08
C SER A 680 8.98 -27.76 15.89
N ILE A 681 9.86 -28.11 16.83
CA ILE A 681 10.60 -29.39 16.81
C ILE A 681 9.64 -30.58 16.79
N VAL A 682 8.64 -30.55 17.66
CA VAL A 682 7.66 -31.66 17.78
C VAL A 682 6.80 -31.77 16.53
N ILE A 683 6.40 -30.65 15.92
CA ILE A 683 5.70 -30.61 14.61
C ILE A 683 6.59 -31.25 13.54
N GLY A 684 7.89 -30.85 13.48
CA GLY A 684 8.84 -31.38 12.50
C GLY A 684 8.97 -32.90 12.60
N ILE A 685 9.12 -33.44 13.81
CA ILE A 685 9.15 -34.90 14.05
C ILE A 685 7.85 -35.56 13.53
N GLY A 686 6.70 -34.95 13.82
CA GLY A 686 5.39 -35.48 13.44
C GLY A 686 5.21 -35.59 11.92
N TRP A 687 5.38 -34.47 11.20
CA TRP A 687 5.17 -34.45 9.75
C TRP A 687 6.26 -35.19 8.99
N GLY A 688 7.54 -35.15 9.43
CA GLY A 688 8.65 -35.81 8.74
C GLY A 688 8.43 -37.32 8.57
N VAL A 689 7.96 -38.02 9.62
CA VAL A 689 7.66 -39.45 9.55
C VAL A 689 6.37 -39.75 8.82
N ILE A 690 5.31 -38.92 8.97
CA ILE A 690 4.05 -39.15 8.26
C ILE A 690 4.22 -39.01 6.76
N LEU A 691 4.94 -37.97 6.31
CA LEU A 691 5.22 -37.77 4.88
C LEU A 691 6.11 -38.88 4.31
N LEU A 692 7.06 -39.41 5.10
CA LEU A 692 7.83 -40.59 4.70
C LEU A 692 6.93 -41.79 4.49
N ILE A 693 6.00 -42.04 5.42
CA ILE A 693 5.02 -43.14 5.30
C ILE A 693 4.18 -42.97 4.04
N VAL A 694 3.69 -41.76 3.77
CA VAL A 694 2.91 -41.43 2.57
C VAL A 694 3.72 -41.72 1.31
N ASN A 695 4.98 -41.27 1.28
CA ASN A 695 5.87 -41.53 0.13
C ASN A 695 6.14 -43.01 -0.12
N ILE A 696 6.33 -43.82 0.94
CA ILE A 696 6.47 -45.27 0.82
C ILE A 696 5.19 -45.88 0.23
N LEU A 697 4.02 -45.49 0.74
CA LEU A 697 2.73 -46.03 0.23
C LEU A 697 2.45 -45.62 -1.21
N ILE A 698 2.87 -44.41 -1.64
CA ILE A 698 2.78 -43.98 -3.03
C ILE A 698 3.73 -44.77 -3.93
N ALA A 699 4.95 -45.05 -3.45
CA ALA A 699 5.94 -45.82 -4.21
C ALA A 699 5.49 -47.26 -4.48
N GLU A 700 4.63 -47.83 -3.62
CA GLU A 700 4.06 -49.19 -3.74
C GLU A 700 2.84 -49.26 -4.67
N LEU A 701 2.32 -48.10 -5.16
CA LEU A 701 1.17 -48.11 -6.06
C LEU A 701 1.53 -48.77 -7.41
N PRO A 702 0.64 -49.65 -7.93
CA PRO A 702 0.92 -50.40 -9.16
C PRO A 702 0.91 -49.52 -10.44
N GLY A 703 1.84 -49.80 -11.38
CA GLY A 703 1.92 -49.17 -12.72
C GLY A 703 2.05 -47.66 -12.66
N ASP A 704 1.28 -46.94 -13.51
CA ASP A 704 1.28 -45.46 -13.61
C ASP A 704 0.69 -44.78 -12.34
N GLY A 705 0.19 -45.57 -11.36
CA GLY A 705 -0.31 -45.08 -10.10
C GLY A 705 0.74 -44.35 -9.24
N LYS A 706 2.02 -44.78 -9.35
CA LYS A 706 3.18 -44.19 -8.68
C LYS A 706 3.38 -42.75 -9.13
N ASP A 707 3.46 -42.48 -10.42
CA ASP A 707 3.70 -41.15 -10.98
C ASP A 707 2.50 -40.23 -10.69
N THR A 708 1.29 -40.74 -10.81
CA THR A 708 0.06 -40.03 -10.45
C THR A 708 0.02 -39.70 -8.93
N GLY A 709 0.45 -40.64 -8.08
CA GLY A 709 0.53 -40.47 -6.65
C GLY A 709 1.50 -39.33 -6.22
N PHE A 710 2.70 -39.30 -6.80
CA PHE A 710 3.65 -38.21 -6.54
C PHE A 710 3.17 -36.85 -7.08
N ALA A 711 2.50 -36.84 -8.25
CA ALA A 711 1.87 -35.63 -8.74
C ALA A 711 0.78 -35.12 -7.81
N TYR A 712 -0.02 -36.03 -7.23
CA TYR A 712 -1.04 -35.69 -6.20
C TYR A 712 -0.40 -35.20 -4.91
N TYR A 713 0.69 -35.78 -4.47
CA TYR A 713 1.45 -35.35 -3.29
C TYR A 713 1.92 -33.90 -3.44
N ASN A 714 2.61 -33.58 -4.53
CA ASN A 714 3.12 -32.23 -4.77
C ASN A 714 2.00 -31.20 -4.91
N ALA A 715 0.93 -31.55 -5.62
CA ALA A 715 -0.23 -30.66 -5.78
C ALA A 715 -0.93 -30.40 -4.43
N ALA A 716 -1.04 -31.41 -3.58
CA ALA A 716 -1.64 -31.29 -2.26
C ALA A 716 -0.78 -30.45 -1.30
N ALA A 717 0.53 -30.64 -1.34
CA ALA A 717 1.47 -29.85 -0.53
C ALA A 717 1.36 -28.36 -0.87
N LEU A 718 1.47 -27.99 -2.16
CA LEU A 718 1.36 -26.59 -2.61
C LEU A 718 -0.03 -26.00 -2.31
N ASN A 719 -1.09 -26.79 -2.52
CA ASN A 719 -2.45 -26.37 -2.23
C ASN A 719 -2.66 -26.14 -0.72
N GLY A 720 -2.09 -27.01 0.13
CA GLY A 720 -2.11 -26.88 1.59
C GLY A 720 -1.36 -25.61 2.06
N VAL A 721 -0.17 -25.35 1.54
CA VAL A 721 0.59 -24.14 1.88
C VAL A 721 -0.21 -22.89 1.53
N ASN A 722 -0.64 -22.74 0.27
CA ASN A 722 -1.34 -21.54 -0.18
C ASN A 722 -2.69 -21.35 0.53
N SER A 723 -3.53 -22.40 0.59
CA SER A 723 -4.84 -22.28 1.23
C SER A 723 -4.74 -22.08 2.74
N GLY A 724 -3.78 -22.72 3.41
CA GLY A 724 -3.51 -22.52 4.83
C GLY A 724 -3.12 -21.08 5.14
N THR A 725 -2.13 -20.54 4.43
CA THR A 725 -1.65 -19.16 4.66
C THR A 725 -2.72 -18.11 4.38
N VAL A 726 -3.46 -18.27 3.29
CA VAL A 726 -4.54 -17.32 2.93
C VAL A 726 -5.69 -17.40 3.94
N PHE A 727 -6.10 -18.61 4.34
CA PHE A 727 -7.18 -18.78 5.30
C PHE A 727 -6.77 -18.31 6.70
N GLY A 728 -5.51 -18.51 7.09
CA GLY A 728 -4.96 -17.96 8.31
C GLY A 728 -4.98 -16.43 8.32
N GLY A 729 -4.53 -15.79 7.22
CA GLY A 729 -4.64 -14.35 7.05
C GLY A 729 -6.08 -13.82 7.13
N PHE A 730 -7.04 -14.52 6.50
CA PHE A 730 -8.46 -14.18 6.61
C PHE A 730 -8.97 -14.24 8.05
N LEU A 731 -8.61 -15.29 8.80
CA LEU A 731 -9.05 -15.44 10.19
C LEU A 731 -8.50 -14.34 11.10
N LEU A 732 -7.32 -13.80 10.82
CA LEU A 732 -6.72 -12.72 11.60
C LEU A 732 -7.53 -11.41 11.58
N ASN A 733 -8.44 -11.22 10.62
CA ASN A 733 -9.40 -10.11 10.65
C ASN A 733 -10.44 -10.22 11.78
N TRP A 734 -10.71 -11.44 12.27
CA TRP A 734 -11.80 -11.73 13.18
C TRP A 734 -11.34 -12.19 14.56
N ILE A 735 -10.14 -12.80 14.62
CA ILE A 735 -9.62 -13.40 15.84
C ILE A 735 -8.17 -13.00 16.08
N PRO A 736 -7.78 -12.79 17.33
CA PRO A 736 -6.39 -12.53 17.64
C PRO A 736 -5.51 -13.75 17.36
N GLY A 737 -4.21 -13.51 17.06
CA GLY A 737 -3.26 -14.56 16.69
C GLY A 737 -3.17 -15.73 17.70
N SER A 738 -3.28 -15.45 19.01
CA SER A 738 -3.30 -16.48 20.05
C SER A 738 -4.47 -17.46 19.90
N VAL A 739 -5.64 -16.97 19.52
CA VAL A 739 -6.82 -17.81 19.25
C VAL A 739 -6.63 -18.62 17.97
N LEU A 740 -5.97 -18.03 16.95
CA LEU A 740 -5.64 -18.74 15.71
C LEU A 740 -4.74 -19.95 15.97
N PHE A 741 -3.72 -19.83 16.82
CA PHE A 741 -2.87 -20.97 17.23
C PHE A 741 -3.70 -22.06 17.91
N ALA A 742 -4.61 -21.70 18.83
CA ALA A 742 -5.47 -22.65 19.51
C ALA A 742 -6.44 -23.37 18.56
N LEU A 743 -7.08 -22.64 17.64
CA LEU A 743 -7.95 -23.22 16.62
C LEU A 743 -7.19 -24.15 15.68
N THR A 744 -5.97 -23.80 15.28
CA THR A 744 -5.11 -24.66 14.45
C THR A 744 -4.81 -25.98 15.15
N ALA A 745 -4.44 -25.93 16.43
CA ALA A 745 -4.19 -27.12 17.23
C ALA A 745 -5.44 -28.00 17.35
N LEU A 746 -6.60 -27.41 17.64
CA LEU A 746 -7.87 -28.11 17.73
C LEU A 746 -8.28 -28.76 16.39
N ALA A 747 -8.19 -28.02 15.29
CA ALA A 747 -8.55 -28.52 13.96
C ALA A 747 -7.61 -29.63 13.49
N SER A 748 -6.33 -29.64 13.90
CA SER A 748 -5.36 -30.67 13.53
C SER A 748 -5.71 -32.05 14.11
N VAL A 749 -6.55 -32.12 15.12
CA VAL A 749 -7.09 -33.41 15.64
C VAL A 749 -7.80 -34.19 14.53
N PHE A 750 -8.36 -33.52 13.54
CA PHE A 750 -8.97 -34.18 12.39
C PHE A 750 -7.95 -35.00 11.56
N LEU A 751 -6.71 -34.55 11.47
CA LEU A 751 -5.63 -35.31 10.84
C LEU A 751 -5.37 -36.64 11.59
N PHE A 752 -5.38 -36.63 12.92
CA PHE A 752 -5.24 -37.83 13.73
C PHE A 752 -6.33 -38.85 13.39
N PHE A 753 -7.61 -38.43 13.29
CA PHE A 753 -8.70 -39.31 12.92
C PHE A 753 -8.57 -39.89 11.51
N LEU A 754 -8.08 -39.13 10.54
CA LEU A 754 -7.83 -39.64 9.19
C LEU A 754 -6.68 -40.65 9.17
N VAL A 755 -5.58 -40.37 9.84
CA VAL A 755 -4.44 -41.28 9.97
C VAL A 755 -4.91 -42.57 10.66
N TRP A 756 -5.69 -42.47 11.75
CA TRP A 756 -6.26 -43.61 12.44
C TRP A 756 -7.19 -44.45 11.55
N LYS A 757 -8.06 -43.85 10.77
CA LYS A 757 -9.03 -44.54 9.92
C LYS A 757 -8.40 -45.27 8.74
N TYR A 758 -7.42 -44.67 8.07
CA TYR A 758 -6.89 -45.19 6.80
C TYR A 758 -5.52 -45.85 6.95
N LEU A 759 -4.55 -45.22 7.63
CA LEU A 759 -3.22 -45.80 7.73
C LEU A 759 -3.12 -46.99 8.70
N ILE A 760 -4.07 -47.16 9.60
CA ILE A 760 -4.04 -48.30 10.50
C ILE A 760 -4.20 -49.64 9.77
N HIS A 761 -4.82 -49.69 8.60
CA HIS A 761 -5.02 -50.88 7.78
C HIS A 761 -3.97 -51.01 6.68
N ALA A 762 -3.04 -50.06 6.55
CA ALA A 762 -1.98 -50.12 5.58
C ALA A 762 -0.95 -51.21 5.95
N THR A 763 -0.62 -52.07 4.99
CA THR A 763 0.44 -53.06 5.12
C THR A 763 1.49 -52.76 4.05
N ILE A 764 2.74 -52.67 4.47
CA ILE A 764 3.86 -52.59 3.53
C ILE A 764 4.09 -54.05 3.05
N ARG A 765 4.26 -54.27 1.76
CA ARG A 765 4.62 -55.54 1.21
C ARG A 765 5.98 -55.92 1.79
N ASP A 766 6.04 -57.04 2.53
CA ASP A 766 7.30 -57.57 3.01
C ASP A 766 8.25 -57.77 1.80
N GLU A 767 9.50 -57.36 1.98
CA GLU A 767 10.55 -57.21 1.01
C GLU A 767 10.50 -58.29 -0.10
N ALA A 768 10.55 -57.84 -1.34
CA ALA A 768 11.01 -58.65 -2.48
C ALA A 768 12.32 -59.37 -2.12
N ASP A 769 12.40 -60.64 -2.49
CA ASP A 769 13.50 -61.57 -2.27
C ASP A 769 14.88 -60.85 -2.20
N PRO A 770 15.73 -61.20 -1.19
CA PRO A 770 17.08 -60.67 -1.06
C PRO A 770 17.96 -60.84 -2.32
N SER A 771 17.57 -61.69 -3.25
CA SER A 771 18.32 -62.00 -4.51
C SER A 771 18.25 -60.89 -5.58
N GLU A 772 17.30 -59.95 -5.54
CA GLU A 772 17.25 -58.80 -6.45
C GLU A 772 18.03 -57.56 -5.93
N ALA A 773 18.37 -57.53 -4.65
CA ALA A 773 19.10 -56.45 -4.01
C ALA A 773 20.61 -56.46 -4.27
N GLU A 774 21.16 -57.58 -4.77
CA GLU A 774 22.62 -57.75 -5.01
C GLU A 774 23.11 -57.23 -6.36
N GLN A 775 22.24 -56.82 -7.27
CA GLN A 775 22.67 -56.25 -8.57
C GLN A 775 22.70 -54.70 -8.67
N THR A 776 22.35 -53.97 -7.67
CA THR A 776 22.49 -52.50 -7.66
C THR A 776 23.85 -52.12 -7.10
N GLY A 777 24.71 -51.84 -7.98
CA GLY A 777 25.99 -51.19 -8.06
C GLY A 777 26.83 -50.86 -6.85
N SER A 778 28.08 -51.12 -6.98
CA SER A 778 29.21 -50.79 -6.10
C SER A 778 29.51 -49.27 -5.93
N PHE A 779 28.51 -48.41 -6.10
CA PHE A 779 28.72 -46.96 -5.92
C PHE A 779 28.54 -46.60 -4.45
N SER A 780 29.64 -46.21 -3.77
CA SER A 780 29.61 -45.76 -2.39
C SER A 780 28.83 -44.43 -2.29
N PHE A 781 28.12 -44.20 -1.17
CA PHE A 781 27.45 -42.92 -0.85
C PHE A 781 28.37 -41.70 -1.06
N LEU A 782 29.64 -41.80 -0.58
CA LEU A 782 30.63 -40.74 -0.71
C LEU A 782 31.05 -40.50 -2.18
N GLN A 783 31.16 -41.55 -2.97
CA GLN A 783 31.51 -41.46 -4.40
C GLN A 783 30.35 -40.85 -5.20
N PHE A 784 29.11 -41.16 -4.81
CA PHE A 784 27.94 -40.56 -5.40
C PHE A 784 27.88 -39.05 -5.12
N LEU A 785 28.02 -38.66 -3.85
CA LEU A 785 27.96 -37.28 -3.42
C LEU A 785 29.08 -36.41 -4.02
N LEU A 786 30.28 -36.96 -4.10
CA LEU A 786 31.46 -36.27 -4.65
C LEU A 786 31.51 -36.30 -6.19
N SER A 787 30.54 -36.98 -6.84
CA SER A 787 30.52 -36.96 -8.31
C SER A 787 30.29 -35.53 -8.83
N PRO A 788 31.07 -35.05 -9.80
CA PRO A 788 31.07 -33.64 -10.20
C PRO A 788 29.68 -33.13 -10.63
N ASN A 789 28.90 -33.97 -11.32
CA ASN A 789 27.57 -33.59 -11.81
C ASN A 789 26.58 -33.40 -10.65
N ILE A 790 26.61 -34.28 -9.65
CA ILE A 790 25.74 -34.26 -8.48
C ILE A 790 26.16 -33.10 -7.58
N LEU A 791 27.45 -32.95 -7.33
CA LEU A 791 27.97 -31.86 -6.46
C LEU A 791 27.64 -30.48 -7.05
N ILE A 792 27.89 -30.29 -8.35
CA ILE A 792 27.56 -29.00 -9.03
C ILE A 792 26.08 -28.72 -9.02
N PHE A 793 25.24 -29.72 -9.21
CA PHE A 793 23.79 -29.57 -9.18
C PHE A 793 23.33 -29.13 -7.78
N PHE A 794 23.79 -29.76 -6.71
CA PHE A 794 23.38 -29.40 -5.36
C PHE A 794 23.93 -28.03 -4.95
N VAL A 795 25.24 -27.80 -5.11
CA VAL A 795 25.88 -26.57 -4.59
C VAL A 795 25.50 -25.33 -5.40
N MET A 796 25.41 -25.44 -6.73
CA MET A 796 25.17 -24.26 -7.57
C MET A 796 23.70 -24.00 -7.86
N LEU A 797 22.81 -24.95 -7.66
CA LEU A 797 21.39 -24.79 -8.00
C LEU A 797 20.46 -25.10 -6.83
N VAL A 798 20.48 -26.34 -6.30
CA VAL A 798 19.47 -26.81 -5.33
C VAL A 798 19.57 -26.02 -4.03
N ILE A 799 20.75 -25.96 -3.43
CA ILE A 799 20.94 -25.24 -2.15
C ILE A 799 20.54 -23.76 -2.26
N PRO A 800 21.04 -22.96 -3.24
CA PRO A 800 20.69 -21.55 -3.33
C PRO A 800 19.20 -21.30 -3.59
N VAL A 801 18.58 -22.07 -4.48
CA VAL A 801 17.16 -21.88 -4.84
C VAL A 801 16.24 -22.27 -3.69
N LEU A 802 16.47 -23.44 -3.07
CA LEU A 802 15.63 -23.91 -1.95
C LEU A 802 15.85 -23.11 -0.67
N THR A 803 17.04 -22.60 -0.44
CA THR A 803 17.27 -21.60 0.63
C THR A 803 16.47 -20.32 0.32
N GLY A 804 16.51 -19.88 -0.95
CA GLY A 804 15.78 -18.71 -1.42
C GLY A 804 14.26 -18.85 -1.33
N SER A 805 13.70 -20.06 -1.48
CA SER A 805 12.25 -20.28 -1.37
C SER A 805 11.68 -19.94 0.00
N TYR A 806 12.50 -20.01 1.04
CA TYR A 806 12.12 -19.63 2.40
C TYR A 806 11.92 -18.11 2.59
N PHE A 807 12.25 -17.30 1.59
CA PHE A 807 11.86 -15.89 1.56
C PHE A 807 10.37 -15.71 1.82
N LEU A 808 9.52 -16.49 1.16
CA LEU A 808 8.07 -16.46 1.34
C LEU A 808 7.67 -16.74 2.79
N ILE A 809 8.22 -17.80 3.38
CA ILE A 809 7.77 -18.32 4.69
C ILE A 809 8.31 -17.46 5.84
N TYR A 810 9.52 -16.92 5.71
CA TYR A 810 10.19 -16.25 6.83
C TYR A 810 10.35 -14.75 6.64
N LEU A 811 11.04 -14.31 5.58
CA LEU A 811 11.39 -12.90 5.42
C LEU A 811 10.20 -12.04 4.98
N TYR A 812 9.41 -12.55 4.04
CA TYR A 812 8.30 -11.79 3.45
C TYR A 812 7.27 -11.31 4.49
N PRO A 813 6.77 -12.14 5.44
CA PRO A 813 5.86 -11.64 6.47
C PRO A 813 6.47 -10.53 7.33
N ILE A 814 7.76 -10.64 7.66
CA ILE A 814 8.46 -9.64 8.49
C ILE A 814 8.59 -8.30 7.77
N ILE A 815 9.08 -8.31 6.53
CA ILE A 815 9.26 -7.05 5.78
C ILE A 815 7.92 -6.47 5.32
N GLY A 816 6.96 -7.30 4.97
CA GLY A 816 5.60 -6.86 4.62
C GLY A 816 4.95 -6.08 5.76
N THR A 817 4.98 -6.61 6.97
CA THR A 817 4.45 -5.91 8.16
C THR A 817 5.26 -4.68 8.53
N ARG A 818 6.59 -4.71 8.40
CA ARG A 818 7.44 -3.51 8.62
C ARG A 818 7.16 -2.38 7.62
N TRP A 819 6.71 -2.71 6.41
CA TRP A 819 6.38 -1.74 5.36
C TRP A 819 4.90 -1.36 5.33
N GLY A 820 4.11 -1.79 6.33
CA GLY A 820 2.73 -1.35 6.53
C GLY A 820 1.65 -2.31 6.03
N LEU A 821 2.00 -3.52 5.55
CA LEU A 821 0.99 -4.54 5.28
C LEU A 821 0.46 -5.12 6.60
N SER A 822 -0.86 -5.20 6.73
CA SER A 822 -1.44 -5.97 7.82
C SER A 822 -1.13 -7.47 7.65
N GLU A 823 -1.14 -8.22 8.75
CA GLU A 823 -0.92 -9.67 8.77
C GLU A 823 -1.91 -10.42 7.86
N THR A 824 -3.12 -9.88 7.73
CA THR A 824 -4.16 -10.35 6.82
C THR A 824 -3.75 -10.19 5.36
N TYR A 825 -3.29 -9.00 4.96
CA TYR A 825 -2.85 -8.76 3.59
C TYR A 825 -1.58 -9.52 3.23
N VAL A 826 -0.69 -9.75 4.20
CA VAL A 826 0.43 -10.68 4.05
C VAL A 826 -0.10 -12.06 3.67
N GLY A 827 -1.11 -12.59 4.39
CA GLY A 827 -1.75 -13.85 4.04
C GLY A 827 -2.37 -13.87 2.65
N TYR A 828 -3.14 -12.84 2.27
CA TYR A 828 -3.81 -12.78 0.96
C TYR A 828 -2.85 -12.70 -0.22
N SER A 829 -1.72 -12.06 -0.04
CA SER A 829 -0.71 -11.91 -1.10
C SER A 829 -0.12 -13.24 -1.59
N TYR A 830 -0.16 -14.30 -0.78
CA TYR A 830 0.23 -15.65 -1.22
C TYR A 830 -0.64 -16.20 -2.33
N LEU A 831 -1.87 -15.67 -2.53
CA LEU A 831 -2.69 -16.00 -3.69
C LEU A 831 -1.98 -15.68 -5.01
N LEU A 832 -1.18 -14.61 -5.04
CA LEU A 832 -0.42 -14.23 -6.24
C LEU A 832 0.62 -15.29 -6.62
N ASN A 833 1.35 -15.78 -5.61
CA ASN A 833 2.29 -16.89 -5.79
C ASN A 833 1.55 -18.16 -6.22
N GLY A 834 0.52 -18.57 -5.48
CA GLY A 834 -0.28 -19.77 -5.76
C GLY A 834 -0.94 -19.73 -7.13
N PHE A 835 -1.47 -18.57 -7.55
CA PHE A 835 -2.04 -18.38 -8.88
C PHE A 835 -1.01 -18.59 -9.98
N CYS A 836 0.18 -18.02 -9.85
CA CYS A 836 1.26 -18.20 -10.82
C CYS A 836 1.69 -19.66 -10.91
N VAL A 837 1.82 -20.35 -9.79
CA VAL A 837 2.16 -21.78 -9.75
C VAL A 837 1.09 -22.59 -10.48
N MET A 838 -0.19 -22.39 -10.19
CA MET A 838 -1.28 -23.15 -10.84
C MET A 838 -1.39 -22.86 -12.34
N ALA A 839 -1.28 -21.58 -12.74
CA ALA A 839 -1.47 -21.17 -14.13
C ALA A 839 -0.35 -21.68 -15.05
N PHE A 840 0.89 -21.65 -14.58
CA PHE A 840 2.07 -21.87 -15.43
C PHE A 840 2.75 -23.22 -15.27
N SER A 841 2.48 -23.99 -14.18
CA SER A 841 3.21 -25.21 -13.87
C SER A 841 3.21 -26.23 -15.02
N THR A 842 2.05 -26.65 -15.47
CA THR A 842 1.93 -27.66 -16.54
C THR A 842 2.47 -27.15 -17.88
N LEU A 843 2.25 -25.87 -18.18
CA LEU A 843 2.64 -25.25 -19.44
C LEU A 843 4.16 -25.14 -19.56
N MET A 844 4.82 -24.62 -18.54
CA MET A 844 6.26 -24.37 -18.54
C MET A 844 7.07 -25.66 -18.38
N THR A 845 6.66 -26.57 -17.49
CA THR A 845 7.32 -27.85 -17.29
C THR A 845 7.30 -28.66 -18.60
N ASN A 846 6.15 -28.75 -19.25
CA ASN A 846 6.04 -29.41 -20.55
C ASN A 846 6.88 -28.76 -21.65
N LEU A 847 6.98 -27.41 -21.65
CA LEU A 847 7.79 -26.66 -22.59
C LEU A 847 9.26 -27.06 -22.46
N PHE A 848 9.83 -27.00 -21.27
CA PHE A 848 11.26 -27.30 -21.03
C PHE A 848 11.59 -28.78 -21.20
N THR A 849 10.68 -29.70 -20.89
CA THR A 849 10.83 -31.14 -21.09
C THR A 849 10.82 -31.48 -22.58
N LYS A 850 9.89 -30.96 -23.39
CA LYS A 850 9.79 -31.19 -24.82
C LYS A 850 10.97 -30.66 -25.63
N ILE A 851 11.54 -29.51 -25.21
CA ILE A 851 12.68 -28.86 -25.86
C ILE A 851 14.00 -29.57 -25.47
N ARG A 852 13.98 -30.52 -24.52
CA ARG A 852 15.16 -31.17 -23.92
C ARG A 852 16.20 -30.20 -23.37
N LYS A 853 15.76 -29.03 -22.89
CA LYS A 853 16.60 -27.97 -22.31
C LYS A 853 16.34 -27.77 -20.80
N LYS A 854 16.21 -28.87 -20.04
CA LYS A 854 15.94 -28.84 -18.60
C LYS A 854 16.95 -27.95 -17.85
N ARG A 855 18.26 -28.05 -18.21
CA ARG A 855 19.32 -27.25 -17.58
C ARG A 855 19.11 -25.74 -17.76
N PHE A 856 18.68 -25.31 -18.94
CA PHE A 856 18.35 -23.92 -19.22
C PHE A 856 17.12 -23.47 -18.41
N GLY A 857 16.07 -24.30 -18.34
CA GLY A 857 14.89 -24.02 -17.51
C GLY A 857 15.26 -23.83 -16.05
N LEU A 858 16.11 -24.68 -15.49
CA LEU A 858 16.59 -24.57 -14.12
C LEU A 858 17.39 -23.29 -13.86
N THR A 859 18.29 -22.94 -14.82
CA THR A 859 19.03 -21.68 -14.72
C THR A 859 18.10 -20.47 -14.76
N LEU A 860 17.09 -20.49 -15.65
CA LEU A 860 16.10 -19.42 -15.76
C LEU A 860 15.31 -19.28 -14.45
N SER A 861 14.87 -20.39 -13.84
CA SER A 861 14.21 -20.38 -12.53
C SER A 861 15.09 -19.70 -11.46
N ALA A 862 16.36 -20.08 -11.34
CA ALA A 862 17.27 -19.45 -10.38
C ALA A 862 17.50 -17.95 -10.67
N LEU A 863 17.59 -17.55 -11.92
CA LEU A 863 17.71 -16.13 -12.31
C LEU A 863 16.43 -15.34 -11.99
N LEU A 864 15.26 -15.97 -12.07
CA LEU A 864 14.00 -15.33 -11.65
C LEU A 864 13.96 -15.12 -10.12
N TYR A 865 14.52 -16.04 -9.32
CA TYR A 865 14.71 -15.81 -7.89
C TYR A 865 15.60 -14.58 -7.63
N ALA A 866 16.73 -14.51 -8.33
CA ALA A 866 17.61 -13.35 -8.22
C ALA A 866 16.92 -12.04 -8.64
N ALA A 867 16.12 -12.06 -9.70
CA ALA A 867 15.34 -10.92 -10.16
C ALA A 867 14.28 -10.50 -9.14
N ALA A 868 13.55 -11.43 -8.55
CA ALA A 868 12.56 -11.14 -7.51
C ALA A 868 13.18 -10.44 -6.30
N PHE A 869 14.31 -10.95 -5.82
CA PHE A 869 15.03 -10.33 -4.69
C PHE A 869 15.61 -8.97 -5.05
N SER A 870 16.09 -8.78 -6.29
CA SER A 870 16.57 -7.49 -6.78
C SER A 870 15.45 -6.45 -6.84
N VAL A 871 14.25 -6.83 -7.29
CA VAL A 871 13.07 -5.95 -7.34
C VAL A 871 12.69 -5.51 -5.93
N ALA A 872 12.58 -6.44 -4.99
CA ALA A 872 12.27 -6.12 -3.60
C ALA A 872 13.37 -5.24 -2.94
N ALA A 873 14.65 -5.50 -3.27
CA ALA A 873 15.78 -4.75 -2.73
C ALA A 873 15.89 -3.32 -3.24
N PHE A 874 15.50 -3.07 -4.50
CA PHE A 874 15.68 -1.77 -5.16
C PHE A 874 14.55 -0.79 -4.86
N PHE A 875 13.29 -1.25 -4.96
CA PHE A 875 12.14 -0.34 -4.89
C PHE A 875 11.59 -0.10 -3.48
N HIS A 876 11.93 -0.90 -2.48
CA HIS A 876 11.54 -0.74 -1.05
C HIS A 876 10.04 -0.46 -0.83
N SER A 877 9.16 -1.03 -1.63
CA SER A 877 7.74 -0.73 -1.62
C SER A 877 6.88 -2.00 -1.60
N ILE A 878 5.68 -1.89 -1.07
CA ILE A 878 4.69 -2.98 -1.06
C ILE A 878 4.41 -3.50 -2.48
N PRO A 879 4.18 -2.68 -3.51
CA PRO A 879 4.00 -3.16 -4.87
C PRO A 879 5.18 -3.99 -5.39
N ALA A 880 6.40 -3.60 -5.07
CA ALA A 880 7.59 -4.35 -5.45
C ALA A 880 7.66 -5.73 -4.78
N LEU A 881 7.23 -5.83 -3.52
CA LEU A 881 7.09 -7.12 -2.84
C LEU A 881 6.06 -8.02 -3.52
N LEU A 882 4.91 -7.48 -3.90
CA LEU A 882 3.87 -8.24 -4.60
C LEU A 882 4.34 -8.72 -5.98
N VAL A 883 5.08 -7.89 -6.71
CA VAL A 883 5.73 -8.28 -7.98
C VAL A 883 6.78 -9.36 -7.74
N ALA A 884 7.58 -9.25 -6.69
CA ALA A 884 8.54 -10.29 -6.33
C ALA A 884 7.86 -11.63 -6.03
N LEU A 885 6.72 -11.63 -5.32
CA LEU A 885 5.89 -12.84 -5.09
C LEU A 885 5.41 -13.48 -6.39
N MET A 886 4.96 -12.68 -7.35
CA MET A 886 4.54 -13.18 -8.67
C MET A 886 5.70 -13.80 -9.43
N ILE A 887 6.87 -13.16 -9.44
CA ILE A 887 8.08 -13.67 -10.10
C ILE A 887 8.51 -14.99 -9.45
N LEU A 888 8.49 -15.09 -8.11
CA LEU A 888 8.81 -16.32 -7.39
C LEU A 888 7.80 -17.42 -7.73
N GLY A 889 6.50 -17.15 -7.72
CA GLY A 889 5.47 -18.12 -8.09
C GLY A 889 5.61 -18.60 -9.53
N PHE A 890 5.95 -17.73 -10.46
CA PHE A 890 6.26 -18.11 -11.84
C PHE A 890 7.50 -19.01 -11.92
N SER A 891 8.56 -18.68 -11.17
CA SER A 891 9.76 -19.50 -11.08
C SER A 891 9.47 -20.90 -10.51
N ASP A 892 8.76 -20.98 -9.40
CA ASP A 892 8.43 -22.22 -8.70
C ASP A 892 7.54 -23.13 -9.55
N SER A 893 6.70 -22.55 -10.40
CA SER A 893 5.79 -23.29 -11.27
C SER A 893 6.49 -24.35 -12.14
N PHE A 894 7.73 -24.12 -12.55
CA PHE A 894 8.50 -25.05 -13.36
C PHE A 894 9.85 -25.43 -12.74
N GLY A 895 10.43 -24.59 -11.92
CA GLY A 895 11.75 -24.79 -11.32
C GLY A 895 11.80 -26.04 -10.45
N LEU A 896 10.89 -26.19 -9.50
CA LEU A 896 10.83 -27.34 -8.58
C LEU A 896 10.58 -28.67 -9.30
N PRO A 897 9.58 -28.80 -10.19
CA PRO A 897 9.38 -30.03 -10.96
C PRO A 897 10.57 -30.39 -11.85
N LEU A 898 11.21 -29.39 -12.45
CA LEU A 898 12.38 -29.63 -13.30
C LEU A 898 13.61 -30.08 -12.50
N GLN A 899 13.78 -29.65 -11.25
CA GLN A 899 14.89 -30.05 -10.39
C GLN A 899 14.89 -31.57 -10.20
N THR A 900 13.77 -32.13 -9.73
CA THR A 900 13.62 -33.56 -9.47
C THR A 900 13.76 -34.34 -10.78
N SER A 901 13.14 -33.86 -11.88
CA SER A 901 13.23 -34.51 -13.20
C SER A 901 14.63 -34.45 -13.81
N PHE A 902 15.38 -33.34 -13.62
CA PHE A 902 16.77 -33.25 -14.09
C PHE A 902 17.69 -34.14 -13.25
N TYR A 903 17.47 -34.22 -11.95
CA TYR A 903 18.25 -35.06 -11.04
C TYR A 903 18.10 -36.53 -11.36
N THR A 904 16.88 -37.03 -11.55
CA THR A 904 16.61 -38.44 -11.88
C THR A 904 17.13 -38.88 -13.24
N ASP A 905 17.35 -37.93 -14.18
CA ASP A 905 17.95 -38.20 -15.48
C ASP A 905 19.49 -38.37 -15.44
N GLN A 906 20.15 -38.10 -14.30
CA GLN A 906 21.60 -38.21 -14.19
C GLN A 906 22.01 -39.70 -14.15
N LYS A 907 23.08 -40.04 -14.90
CA LYS A 907 23.59 -41.41 -14.95
C LYS A 907 24.01 -41.96 -13.59
N GLU A 908 24.56 -41.07 -12.74
CA GLU A 908 25.01 -41.37 -11.39
C GLU A 908 23.86 -41.81 -10.48
N VAL A 909 22.67 -41.27 -10.69
CA VAL A 909 21.45 -41.63 -9.96
C VAL A 909 21.03 -43.06 -10.29
N GLY A 910 21.09 -43.44 -11.58
CA GLY A 910 20.83 -44.80 -11.99
C GLY A 910 21.83 -45.84 -11.42
N LEU A 911 23.12 -45.47 -11.31
CA LEU A 911 24.17 -46.32 -10.74
C LEU A 911 24.08 -46.46 -9.22
N PHE A 912 23.59 -45.42 -8.50
CA PHE A 912 23.47 -45.41 -7.05
C PHE A 912 22.15 -46.04 -6.57
N GLY A 913 21.15 -46.11 -7.43
CA GLY A 913 19.78 -46.52 -7.15
C GLY A 913 18.88 -45.31 -6.93
N VAL A 914 17.79 -45.21 -7.70
CA VAL A 914 16.88 -44.06 -7.73
C VAL A 914 16.31 -43.76 -6.35
N ASP A 915 15.88 -44.79 -5.61
CA ASP A 915 15.26 -44.64 -4.31
C ASP A 915 16.23 -44.04 -3.24
N ARG A 916 17.49 -44.53 -3.26
CA ARG A 916 18.54 -43.99 -2.39
C ARG A 916 18.92 -42.57 -2.78
N ALA A 917 19.00 -42.31 -4.06
CA ALA A 917 19.31 -40.99 -4.59
C ALA A 917 18.22 -39.97 -4.24
N LEU A 918 16.95 -40.33 -4.35
CA LEU A 918 15.83 -39.48 -3.92
C LEU A 918 15.88 -39.17 -2.41
N GLY A 919 16.31 -40.12 -1.59
CA GLY A 919 16.55 -39.86 -0.16
C GLY A 919 17.65 -38.81 0.07
N VAL A 920 18.72 -38.85 -0.75
CA VAL A 920 19.78 -37.82 -0.70
C VAL A 920 19.24 -36.47 -1.14
N TYR A 921 18.44 -36.43 -2.18
CA TYR A 921 17.79 -35.21 -2.64
C TYR A 921 16.94 -34.56 -1.54
N SER A 922 16.07 -35.35 -0.89
CA SER A 922 15.23 -34.88 0.20
C SER A 922 16.05 -34.37 1.40
N LEU A 923 17.17 -34.98 1.72
CA LEU A 923 18.09 -34.49 2.75
C LEU A 923 18.61 -33.09 2.41
N PHE A 924 19.10 -32.89 1.19
CA PHE A 924 19.64 -31.60 0.74
C PHE A 924 18.52 -30.54 0.62
N GLU A 925 17.35 -30.94 0.16
CA GLU A 925 16.15 -30.09 0.11
C GLU A 925 15.82 -29.53 1.48
N ASN A 926 15.60 -30.40 2.47
CA ASN A 926 15.25 -29.98 3.83
C ASN A 926 16.37 -29.19 4.52
N THR A 927 17.66 -29.61 4.32
CA THR A 927 18.80 -28.87 4.89
C THR A 927 18.90 -27.46 4.29
N SER A 928 18.69 -27.31 2.99
CA SER A 928 18.70 -26.00 2.30
C SER A 928 17.60 -25.11 2.79
N GLN A 929 16.39 -25.64 2.98
CA GLN A 929 15.26 -24.93 3.54
C GLN A 929 15.52 -24.48 4.98
N ALA A 930 16.16 -25.32 5.80
CA ALA A 930 16.52 -25.01 7.17
C ALA A 930 17.55 -23.86 7.29
N LEU A 931 18.40 -23.68 6.27
CA LEU A 931 19.35 -22.56 6.19
C LEU A 931 18.66 -21.22 5.85
N GLY A 932 17.49 -21.29 5.23
CA GLY A 932 16.76 -20.11 4.75
C GLY A 932 16.54 -19.05 5.82
N PRO A 933 15.89 -19.38 6.96
CA PRO A 933 15.64 -18.42 8.03
C PRO A 933 16.92 -17.74 8.54
N PHE A 934 18.04 -18.46 8.67
CA PHE A 934 19.31 -17.88 9.13
C PHE A 934 19.91 -16.92 8.11
N ILE A 935 19.88 -17.25 6.82
CA ILE A 935 20.38 -16.39 5.76
C ILE A 935 19.54 -15.12 5.65
N PHE A 936 18.22 -15.24 5.76
CA PHE A 936 17.34 -14.07 5.74
C PHE A 936 17.37 -13.25 7.03
N SER A 937 17.64 -13.88 8.19
CA SER A 937 17.94 -13.15 9.43
C SER A 937 19.21 -12.31 9.29
N TRP A 938 20.26 -12.87 8.70
CA TRP A 938 21.46 -12.11 8.38
C TRP A 938 21.14 -10.92 7.47
N ALA A 939 20.29 -11.10 6.46
CA ALA A 939 19.84 -10.01 5.59
C ALA A 939 19.08 -8.91 6.35
N LEU A 940 18.30 -9.25 7.38
CA LEU A 940 17.63 -8.28 8.26
C LEU A 940 18.64 -7.47 9.10
N VAL A 941 19.69 -8.13 9.62
CA VAL A 941 20.73 -7.49 10.45
C VAL A 941 21.60 -6.52 9.64
N VAL A 942 22.01 -6.90 8.43
CA VAL A 942 22.84 -6.06 7.55
C VAL A 942 22.03 -4.93 6.88
N GLY A 943 20.72 -5.07 6.91
CA GLY A 943 19.76 -4.22 6.20
C GLY A 943 19.13 -4.97 5.03
N VAL A 944 17.78 -4.97 4.99
CA VAL A 944 16.96 -5.77 4.06
C VAL A 944 17.44 -5.64 2.61
N SER A 945 17.64 -4.42 2.13
CA SER A 945 18.03 -4.16 0.74
C SER A 945 19.42 -4.65 0.41
N LYS A 946 20.38 -4.35 1.26
CA LYS A 946 21.77 -4.80 1.06
C LYS A 946 21.84 -6.32 1.13
N GLY A 947 21.17 -6.94 2.10
CA GLY A 947 21.11 -8.38 2.27
C GLY A 947 20.47 -9.09 1.07
N LEU A 948 19.29 -8.64 0.63
CA LEU A 948 18.61 -9.19 -0.54
C LEU A 948 19.42 -9.01 -1.83
N TYR A 949 20.07 -7.86 -1.99
CA TYR A 949 20.94 -7.64 -3.15
C TYR A 949 22.11 -8.61 -3.20
N VAL A 950 22.81 -8.84 -2.07
CA VAL A 950 23.91 -9.82 -1.99
C VAL A 950 23.41 -11.23 -2.31
N ILE A 951 22.29 -11.66 -1.71
CA ILE A 951 21.68 -12.96 -1.97
C ILE A 951 21.33 -13.10 -3.46
N SER A 952 20.74 -12.07 -4.06
CA SER A 952 20.39 -12.03 -5.48
C SER A 952 21.62 -12.24 -6.37
N VAL A 953 22.70 -11.49 -6.12
CA VAL A 953 23.94 -11.59 -6.89
C VAL A 953 24.56 -12.98 -6.76
N VAL A 954 24.58 -13.54 -5.53
CA VAL A 954 25.12 -14.89 -5.31
C VAL A 954 24.31 -15.94 -6.08
N ILE A 955 22.97 -15.91 -6.00
CA ILE A 955 22.12 -16.84 -6.73
C ILE A 955 22.34 -16.70 -8.24
N ALA A 956 22.40 -15.47 -8.76
CA ALA A 956 22.61 -15.23 -10.19
C ALA A 956 23.96 -15.77 -10.68
N LEU A 957 25.04 -15.52 -9.93
CA LEU A 957 26.38 -16.02 -10.30
C LEU A 957 26.44 -17.55 -10.27
N LEU A 958 25.86 -18.19 -9.25
CA LEU A 958 25.81 -19.65 -9.16
C LEU A 958 24.95 -20.27 -10.27
N ALA A 959 23.81 -19.65 -10.63
CA ALA A 959 22.96 -20.08 -11.72
C ALA A 959 23.69 -20.01 -13.08
N ILE A 960 24.41 -18.92 -13.32
CA ILE A 960 25.22 -18.74 -14.55
C ILE A 960 26.36 -19.78 -14.57
N ALA A 961 27.06 -19.98 -13.46
CA ALA A 961 28.10 -21.00 -13.35
C ALA A 961 27.55 -22.40 -13.60
N PHE A 962 26.37 -22.73 -13.09
CA PHE A 962 25.67 -24.00 -13.38
C PHE A 962 25.38 -24.16 -14.88
N LEU A 963 24.96 -23.13 -15.58
CA LEU A 963 24.72 -23.18 -17.02
C LEU A 963 26.00 -23.51 -17.79
N PHE A 964 27.09 -22.78 -17.47
CA PHE A 964 28.36 -22.95 -18.18
C PHE A 964 29.08 -24.27 -17.84
N SER A 965 28.90 -24.80 -16.63
CA SER A 965 29.50 -26.09 -16.25
C SER A 965 29.05 -27.22 -17.23
N GLY A 966 27.84 -27.15 -17.79
CA GLY A 966 27.35 -28.08 -18.78
C GLY A 966 28.09 -28.03 -20.12
N LEU A 967 28.68 -26.90 -20.48
CA LEU A 967 29.46 -26.75 -21.71
C LEU A 967 30.86 -27.39 -21.54
N PHE A 968 31.43 -27.28 -20.35
CA PHE A 968 32.73 -27.87 -20.01
C PHE A 968 32.70 -29.42 -20.04
N PHE A 969 31.65 -30.02 -19.49
CA PHE A 969 31.52 -31.48 -19.48
C PHE A 969 31.22 -32.06 -20.88
N ARG A 970 30.46 -31.36 -21.71
CA ARG A 970 30.27 -31.78 -23.12
C ARG A 970 31.57 -31.79 -23.95
N ARG A 971 32.46 -30.81 -23.71
CA ARG A 971 33.77 -30.77 -24.39
C ARG A 971 34.70 -31.89 -23.96
N ARG A 972 34.63 -32.29 -22.67
CA ARG A 972 35.49 -33.37 -22.13
C ARG A 972 35.04 -34.77 -22.55
N SER A 973 33.74 -35.00 -22.78
CA SER A 973 33.25 -36.27 -23.32
C SER A 973 33.55 -36.40 -24.84
N ALA A 974 33.44 -35.28 -25.59
CA ALA A 974 33.79 -35.23 -27.02
C ALA A 974 35.31 -35.27 -27.28
N SER A 975 36.17 -35.07 -26.29
CA SER A 975 37.64 -35.25 -26.43
C SER A 975 38.12 -36.62 -25.95
N LYS A 976 37.23 -37.48 -25.46
CA LYS A 976 37.53 -38.88 -25.04
C LYS A 976 36.93 -39.93 -25.99
N GLU A 977 36.07 -39.51 -26.93
CA GLU A 977 35.69 -40.21 -28.14
C GLU A 977 36.65 -39.81 -29.29
#